data_4543a4e271dc74d5ee6e7b64fd570ff9
#
_entry.id   4543a4e271dc74d5ee6e7b64fd570ff9
#
_cell.length_a   1.000
_cell.length_b   1.000
_cell.length_c   1.000
_cell.angle_alpha   90.00
_cell.angle_beta   90.00
_cell.angle_gamma   90.00
#
_symmetry.space_group_name_H-M   'P 1'
#
loop_
_entity.id
_entity.type
_entity.pdbx_description
1 polymer ?
#
loop_
_entity_poly.entity_id
_entity_poly.type
_entity_poly.pdbx_seq_one_letter_code
_entity_poly.pdbx_strand_id
1 'polypeptide(L)'
;MWAICKKEWAQYFNGLTGYLVIGFYLIVNGLVLFVLPNFNVLDFGYASLQAYFDFAPWFLLLLVPAITMHSFSDEYKQGTYEIIRTLPISPLQLVVGKFLGNLFIVMVAILPTLFYAFTLNALSDIGGIDFGATAGSYFGLLFLAACYTMIGIYISSITKNNLVSLLISILVCILLFKGFHFLSLMPAFANGTDFYISKLGLEAHYINMSKGLLTAGDIFYFCSILVLFSLGSIENIKGKVKYLITVGGLLIVNVFFSFYNFQLDLTKEKRYSLNESSQQIIAAVNKPVKVHLYLGGDLPPYYKNIATATAALLDRFKQINPKAISWSIELPAEMYKNDQLYQFYDSLSKLGLPIQRIQSENGASDKRVDQLMIPGALIELEGQSPIVIDLRSSKKYFKPYNIVKDIPEEDKEATANAAIALLEYKFTQAIYLLNRTVVPNIAYLTGNGEPVNLTVNHLGESIMHNYNLAVFDLKKGFPDAQKIKTLLIVKPTQAFTDLDKLKLDQYVMAGGNIIWAIDKLYAEYDSLQKTSGSYIAYDRNLALDDLLFKYGARINSNLVQDLNCAKLPMVIGEEENGSPIIQRMPWPYFPFLNGNEQNPIVQNLDRVLTYFPSSIDTIAVAGIQKTILLSTDSNSRILSSPSLVEMNSGKREGELESFQKNNLPVAVLLEGKFPSLFSNRLTTAMRDSIKASTGNSFYAKGIALSKQIILSDADMLTNQVDVKTGPLPMGMIPYEEYQFANHDFFMNAIAYLNEPISLLASRRKEQILRLLNRQKVEENRILVQIILVLGPLLVLVLFYFIWSGYRKRQFAI
;
A
#
# COMPACT_ATOMS: atom_id res chain seq x y z
N MET A 1 -27.52 -4.94 41.12
CA MET A 1 -26.78 -5.09 39.92
C MET A 1 -25.60 -6.09 40.08
N TRP A 2 -24.58 -5.84 40.95
CA TRP A 2 -23.42 -6.71 41.13
C TRP A 2 -23.75 -8.14 41.57
N ALA A 3 -24.76 -8.35 42.44
CA ALA A 3 -25.21 -9.68 42.80
C ALA A 3 -25.78 -10.50 41.65
N ILE A 4 -26.42 -9.82 40.69
CA ILE A 4 -26.95 -10.46 39.47
C ILE A 4 -25.76 -10.91 38.59
N CYS A 5 -24.75 -10.08 38.40
CA CYS A 5 -23.52 -10.45 37.67
C CYS A 5 -22.87 -11.71 38.28
N LYS A 6 -22.70 -11.70 39.62
CA LYS A 6 -22.11 -12.87 40.33
C LYS A 6 -22.95 -14.12 40.16
N LYS A 7 -24.27 -14.01 40.11
CA LYS A 7 -25.19 -15.15 39.88
C LYS A 7 -24.93 -15.74 38.50
N GLU A 8 -24.87 -14.91 37.45
CA GLU A 8 -24.62 -15.36 36.06
C GLU A 8 -23.25 -16.06 35.96
N TRP A 9 -22.19 -15.48 36.58
CA TRP A 9 -20.86 -16.13 36.62
C TRP A 9 -20.87 -17.45 37.34
N ALA A 10 -21.49 -17.52 38.51
CA ALA A 10 -21.59 -18.74 39.30
C ALA A 10 -22.35 -19.83 38.55
N GLN A 11 -23.41 -19.47 37.84
CA GLN A 11 -24.19 -20.43 37.05
C GLN A 11 -23.33 -21.06 35.94
N TYR A 12 -22.44 -20.28 35.31
CA TYR A 12 -21.60 -20.76 34.21
C TYR A 12 -20.33 -21.49 34.68
N PHE A 13 -19.62 -20.93 35.68
CA PHE A 13 -18.31 -21.40 36.11
C PHE A 13 -18.35 -22.38 37.30
N ASN A 14 -19.50 -22.60 37.91
CA ASN A 14 -19.63 -23.61 38.95
C ASN A 14 -19.80 -25.05 38.39
N GLY A 15 -20.21 -25.16 37.13
CA GLY A 15 -20.30 -26.40 36.39
C GLY A 15 -19.18 -26.58 35.38
N LEU A 16 -19.08 -27.74 34.77
CA LEU A 16 -18.14 -28.07 33.73
C LEU A 16 -18.54 -27.44 32.35
N THR A 17 -19.83 -27.17 32.18
CA THR A 17 -20.44 -26.72 30.92
C THR A 17 -19.82 -25.44 30.38
N GLY A 18 -19.59 -24.45 31.24
CA GLY A 18 -18.97 -23.17 30.81
C GLY A 18 -17.54 -23.36 30.26
N TYR A 19 -16.77 -24.18 30.93
CA TYR A 19 -15.39 -24.49 30.51
C TYR A 19 -15.37 -25.30 29.21
N LEU A 20 -16.31 -26.23 29.02
CA LEU A 20 -16.43 -27.03 27.81
C LEU A 20 -16.79 -26.14 26.58
N VAL A 21 -17.75 -25.23 26.74
CA VAL A 21 -18.16 -24.31 25.67
C VAL A 21 -17.03 -23.37 25.28
N ILE A 22 -16.34 -22.78 26.26
CA ILE A 22 -15.18 -21.90 25.99
C ILE A 22 -14.01 -22.73 25.42
N GLY A 23 -13.74 -23.92 25.97
CA GLY A 23 -12.69 -24.80 25.48
C GLY A 23 -12.93 -25.24 24.04
N PHE A 24 -14.17 -25.58 23.69
CA PHE A 24 -14.55 -25.88 22.30
C PHE A 24 -14.31 -24.71 21.37
N TYR A 25 -14.72 -23.50 21.76
CA TYR A 25 -14.47 -22.26 21.02
C TYR A 25 -12.96 -22.05 20.77
N LEU A 26 -12.11 -22.21 21.79
CA LEU A 26 -10.67 -22.04 21.68
C LEU A 26 -10.02 -23.09 20.78
N ILE A 27 -10.45 -24.36 20.90
CA ILE A 27 -9.96 -25.45 20.05
C ILE A 27 -10.31 -25.21 18.59
N VAL A 28 -11.57 -24.86 18.30
CA VAL A 28 -12.01 -24.61 16.91
C VAL A 28 -11.24 -23.43 16.31
N ASN A 29 -11.07 -22.33 17.05
CA ASN A 29 -10.24 -21.21 16.59
C ASN A 29 -8.80 -21.64 16.29
N GLY A 30 -8.16 -22.36 17.21
CA GLY A 30 -6.79 -22.83 17.04
C GLY A 30 -6.63 -23.79 15.85
N LEU A 31 -7.57 -24.71 15.66
CA LEU A 31 -7.55 -25.65 14.53
C LEU A 31 -7.76 -24.94 13.20
N VAL A 32 -8.74 -24.04 13.09
CA VAL A 32 -9.01 -23.32 11.84
C VAL A 32 -7.84 -22.44 11.45
N LEU A 33 -7.26 -21.70 12.39
CA LEU A 33 -6.24 -20.70 12.09
C LEU A 33 -4.83 -21.25 11.92
N PHE A 34 -4.51 -22.40 12.51
CA PHE A 34 -3.11 -22.87 12.55
C PHE A 34 -2.91 -24.30 12.03
N VAL A 35 -3.99 -25.05 11.78
CA VAL A 35 -3.90 -26.46 11.34
C VAL A 35 -4.57 -26.68 9.99
N LEU A 36 -5.78 -26.13 9.75
CA LEU A 36 -6.52 -26.39 8.52
C LEU A 36 -5.84 -25.73 7.31
N PRO A 37 -5.59 -26.48 6.21
CA PRO A 37 -5.05 -25.91 4.99
C PRO A 37 -5.99 -24.82 4.45
N ASN A 38 -5.47 -23.85 3.74
CA ASN A 38 -6.12 -22.65 3.17
C ASN A 38 -6.49 -21.53 4.17
N PHE A 39 -6.51 -21.79 5.48
CA PHE A 39 -6.78 -20.78 6.52
C PHE A 39 -5.59 -20.57 7.46
N ASN A 40 -4.53 -21.35 7.27
CA ASN A 40 -3.40 -21.41 8.17
C ASN A 40 -2.55 -20.13 8.08
N VAL A 41 -2.53 -19.35 9.16
CA VAL A 41 -1.76 -18.10 9.29
C VAL A 41 -0.25 -18.36 9.07
N LEU A 42 0.26 -19.51 9.47
CA LEU A 42 1.67 -19.88 9.29
C LEU A 42 2.03 -20.08 7.81
N ASP A 43 1.08 -20.55 7.00
CA ASP A 43 1.27 -20.76 5.55
C ASP A 43 1.18 -19.45 4.77
N PHE A 44 0.43 -18.46 5.25
CA PHE A 44 0.41 -17.11 4.67
C PHE A 44 1.73 -16.36 4.84
N GLY A 45 2.53 -16.72 5.85
CA GLY A 45 3.84 -16.13 6.08
C GLY A 45 3.85 -14.70 6.63
N TYR A 46 2.69 -14.14 7.01
CA TYR A 46 2.58 -12.81 7.61
C TYR A 46 2.41 -12.87 9.12
N ALA A 47 3.14 -12.02 9.85
CA ALA A 47 2.98 -11.85 11.29
C ALA A 47 1.78 -10.95 11.60
N SER A 48 0.57 -11.42 11.28
CA SER A 48 -0.69 -10.69 11.43
C SER A 48 -1.78 -11.59 11.99
N LEU A 49 -2.62 -11.03 12.87
CA LEU A 49 -3.83 -11.68 13.37
C LEU A 49 -5.08 -11.31 12.57
N GLN A 50 -4.95 -10.68 11.39
CA GLN A 50 -6.10 -10.27 10.59
C GLN A 50 -7.05 -11.44 10.32
N ALA A 51 -6.51 -12.60 9.93
CA ALA A 51 -7.32 -13.80 9.70
C ALA A 51 -8.14 -14.21 10.94
N TYR A 52 -7.58 -14.08 12.16
CA TYR A 52 -8.35 -14.32 13.38
C TYR A 52 -9.53 -13.34 13.50
N PHE A 53 -9.30 -12.03 13.28
CA PHE A 53 -10.36 -11.03 13.40
C PHE A 53 -11.42 -11.15 12.29
N ASP A 54 -11.08 -11.70 11.15
CA ASP A 54 -12.04 -11.98 10.08
C ASP A 54 -12.95 -13.18 10.41
N PHE A 55 -12.43 -14.19 11.11
CA PHE A 55 -13.19 -15.37 11.53
C PHE A 55 -13.86 -15.25 12.90
N ALA A 56 -13.28 -14.53 13.85
CA ALA A 56 -13.78 -14.41 15.21
C ALA A 56 -15.26 -13.96 15.30
N PRO A 57 -15.77 -13.01 14.48
CA PRO A 57 -17.19 -12.68 14.48
C PRO A 57 -18.12 -13.87 14.26
N TRP A 58 -17.74 -14.79 13.35
CA TRP A 58 -18.52 -15.97 13.02
C TRP A 58 -18.57 -16.98 14.17
N PHE A 59 -17.44 -17.15 14.86
CA PHE A 59 -17.40 -18.01 16.05
C PHE A 59 -18.17 -17.41 17.22
N LEU A 60 -18.12 -16.09 17.38
CA LEU A 60 -18.91 -15.37 18.39
C LEU A 60 -20.41 -15.42 18.10
N LEU A 61 -20.81 -15.49 16.83
CA LEU A 61 -22.21 -15.71 16.42
C LEU A 61 -22.82 -17.00 16.98
N LEU A 62 -22.02 -18.02 17.25
CA LEU A 62 -22.45 -19.26 17.88
C LEU A 62 -22.27 -19.22 19.41
N LEU A 63 -21.11 -18.73 19.86
CA LEU A 63 -20.74 -18.71 21.27
C LEU A 63 -21.66 -17.81 22.09
N VAL A 64 -21.88 -16.57 21.66
CA VAL A 64 -22.58 -15.57 22.45
C VAL A 64 -24.07 -15.89 22.62
N PRO A 65 -24.83 -16.27 21.56
CA PRO A 65 -26.18 -16.77 21.75
C PRO A 65 -26.29 -18.01 22.65
N ALA A 66 -25.32 -18.94 22.58
CA ALA A 66 -25.28 -20.11 23.44
C ALA A 66 -25.09 -19.74 24.94
N ILE A 67 -24.34 -18.66 25.21
CA ILE A 67 -24.18 -18.14 26.57
C ILE A 67 -25.47 -17.44 27.05
N THR A 68 -26.07 -16.62 26.20
CA THR A 68 -27.15 -15.70 26.58
C THR A 68 -28.54 -16.34 26.55
N MET A 69 -28.72 -17.48 25.86
CA MET A 69 -30.02 -18.12 25.73
C MET A 69 -30.69 -18.47 27.08
N HIS A 70 -29.89 -18.70 28.11
CA HIS A 70 -30.37 -19.08 29.45
C HIS A 70 -30.74 -17.86 30.32
N SER A 71 -30.37 -16.64 29.93
CA SER A 71 -30.40 -15.47 30.79
C SER A 71 -31.81 -15.14 31.37
N PHE A 72 -32.86 -15.18 30.55
CA PHE A 72 -34.26 -14.95 30.97
C PHE A 72 -35.11 -16.17 30.71
N SER A 73 -34.88 -16.95 29.68
CA SER A 73 -35.71 -18.07 29.27
C SER A 73 -35.78 -19.16 30.38
N ASP A 74 -34.68 -19.45 31.07
CA ASP A 74 -34.68 -20.36 32.22
C ASP A 74 -35.46 -19.82 33.38
N GLU A 75 -35.38 -18.52 33.70
CA GLU A 75 -36.11 -17.88 34.76
C GLU A 75 -37.63 -17.87 34.49
N TYR A 76 -38.03 -17.69 33.22
CA TYR A 76 -39.44 -17.81 32.83
C TYR A 76 -39.93 -19.25 32.93
N LYS A 77 -39.11 -20.22 32.49
CA LYS A 77 -39.45 -21.63 32.53
C LYS A 77 -39.57 -22.17 33.94
N GLN A 78 -38.75 -21.70 34.88
CA GLN A 78 -38.74 -22.09 36.28
C GLN A 78 -39.65 -21.27 37.17
N GLY A 79 -40.30 -20.22 36.64
CA GLY A 79 -41.16 -19.31 37.43
C GLY A 79 -40.39 -18.40 38.39
N THR A 80 -39.06 -18.40 38.36
CA THR A 80 -38.19 -17.61 39.26
C THR A 80 -38.16 -16.12 38.89
N TYR A 81 -38.52 -15.77 37.67
CA TYR A 81 -38.59 -14.37 37.23
C TYR A 81 -39.55 -13.52 38.07
N GLU A 82 -40.70 -14.04 38.43
CA GLU A 82 -41.66 -13.32 39.26
C GLU A 82 -41.10 -12.98 40.64
N ILE A 83 -40.29 -13.87 41.21
CA ILE A 83 -39.61 -13.67 42.51
C ILE A 83 -38.58 -12.55 42.37
N ILE A 84 -37.79 -12.56 41.26
CA ILE A 84 -36.79 -11.53 41.02
C ILE A 84 -37.45 -10.16 40.85
N ARG A 85 -38.67 -10.09 40.28
CA ARG A 85 -39.43 -8.87 40.07
C ARG A 85 -39.99 -8.26 41.39
N THR A 86 -40.11 -9.05 42.44
CA THR A 86 -40.53 -8.56 43.76
C THR A 86 -39.39 -7.89 44.55
N LEU A 87 -38.13 -8.13 44.10
CA LEU A 87 -36.99 -7.50 44.75
C LEU A 87 -36.90 -6.01 44.44
N PRO A 88 -36.33 -5.17 45.34
CA PRO A 88 -36.18 -3.73 45.14
C PRO A 88 -35.06 -3.42 44.10
N ILE A 89 -35.20 -3.93 42.88
CA ILE A 89 -34.25 -3.81 41.78
C ILE A 89 -34.95 -3.20 40.58
N SER A 90 -34.41 -2.13 40.01
CA SER A 90 -34.98 -1.54 38.79
C SER A 90 -34.82 -2.50 37.61
N PRO A 91 -35.76 -2.52 36.66
CA PRO A 91 -35.61 -3.34 35.41
C PRO A 91 -34.32 -3.08 34.67
N LEU A 92 -33.85 -1.82 34.63
CA LEU A 92 -32.55 -1.45 34.05
C LEU A 92 -31.38 -2.12 34.78
N GLN A 93 -31.41 -2.13 36.13
CA GLN A 93 -30.34 -2.79 36.92
C GLN A 93 -30.31 -4.32 36.69
N LEU A 94 -31.47 -4.91 36.44
CA LEU A 94 -31.60 -6.33 36.12
C LEU A 94 -30.97 -6.63 34.75
N VAL A 95 -31.38 -5.89 33.71
CA VAL A 95 -30.85 -6.08 32.34
C VAL A 95 -29.37 -5.79 32.28
N VAL A 96 -28.88 -4.67 32.85
CA VAL A 96 -27.45 -4.32 32.86
C VAL A 96 -26.65 -5.33 33.69
N GLY A 97 -27.21 -5.83 34.81
CA GLY A 97 -26.56 -6.85 35.61
C GLY A 97 -26.34 -8.16 34.83
N LYS A 98 -27.38 -8.64 34.11
CA LYS A 98 -27.28 -9.81 33.25
C LYS A 98 -26.32 -9.56 32.07
N PHE A 99 -26.36 -8.38 31.45
CA PHE A 99 -25.47 -7.98 30.37
C PHE A 99 -23.98 -8.04 30.81
N LEU A 100 -23.64 -7.39 31.92
CA LEU A 100 -22.27 -7.39 32.43
C LEU A 100 -21.82 -8.80 32.85
N GLY A 101 -22.75 -9.61 33.40
CA GLY A 101 -22.47 -10.99 33.75
C GLY A 101 -22.10 -11.84 32.54
N ASN A 102 -22.92 -11.82 31.49
CA ASN A 102 -22.69 -12.59 30.28
C ASN A 102 -21.50 -12.05 29.45
N LEU A 103 -21.34 -10.72 29.37
CA LEU A 103 -20.21 -10.10 28.71
C LEU A 103 -18.88 -10.53 29.33
N PHE A 104 -18.82 -10.61 30.66
CA PHE A 104 -17.62 -11.12 31.33
C PHE A 104 -17.29 -12.57 30.94
N ILE A 105 -18.29 -13.45 30.80
CA ILE A 105 -18.07 -14.82 30.34
C ILE A 105 -17.48 -14.83 28.92
N VAL A 106 -18.02 -13.98 28.03
CA VAL A 106 -17.47 -13.81 26.64
C VAL A 106 -16.05 -13.25 26.68
N MET A 107 -15.75 -12.29 27.56
CA MET A 107 -14.38 -11.78 27.74
C MET A 107 -13.41 -12.89 28.18
N VAL A 108 -13.81 -13.78 29.10
CA VAL A 108 -13.01 -14.95 29.51
C VAL A 108 -12.76 -15.89 28.34
N ALA A 109 -13.64 -15.98 27.35
CA ALA A 109 -13.42 -16.74 26.13
C ALA A 109 -12.46 -16.05 25.14
N ILE A 110 -12.49 -14.72 25.04
CA ILE A 110 -11.66 -13.95 24.11
C ILE A 110 -10.24 -13.75 24.66
N LEU A 111 -10.06 -13.48 25.97
CA LEU A 111 -8.76 -13.16 26.55
C LEU A 111 -7.66 -14.21 26.28
N PRO A 112 -7.90 -15.53 26.32
CA PRO A 112 -6.87 -16.52 26.00
C PRO A 112 -6.32 -16.41 24.59
N THR A 113 -7.08 -15.85 23.63
CA THR A 113 -6.62 -15.67 22.23
C THR A 113 -5.53 -14.62 22.10
N LEU A 114 -5.31 -13.75 23.11
CA LEU A 114 -4.15 -12.86 23.17
C LEU A 114 -2.83 -13.63 23.07
N PHE A 115 -2.84 -14.90 23.50
CA PHE A 115 -1.69 -15.79 23.36
C PHE A 115 -1.22 -15.92 21.90
N TYR A 116 -2.12 -15.87 20.94
CA TYR A 116 -1.78 -15.87 19.50
C TYR A 116 -0.91 -14.67 19.13
N ALA A 117 -1.25 -13.47 19.65
CA ALA A 117 -0.50 -12.26 19.37
C ALA A 117 0.95 -12.36 19.86
N PHE A 118 1.16 -12.85 21.08
CA PHE A 118 2.50 -13.02 21.65
C PHE A 118 3.31 -14.07 20.89
N THR A 119 2.70 -15.18 20.52
CA THR A 119 3.37 -16.26 19.78
C THR A 119 3.77 -15.79 18.37
N LEU A 120 2.86 -15.15 17.63
CA LEU A 120 3.18 -14.62 16.29
C LEU A 120 4.25 -13.53 16.35
N ASN A 121 4.26 -12.69 17.39
CA ASN A 121 5.31 -11.72 17.58
C ASN A 121 6.70 -12.38 17.82
N ALA A 122 6.75 -13.48 18.56
CA ALA A 122 7.98 -14.24 18.76
C ALA A 122 8.48 -14.96 17.50
N LEU A 123 7.58 -15.31 16.60
CA LEU A 123 7.87 -15.97 15.31
C LEU A 123 8.13 -14.96 14.18
N SER A 124 7.90 -13.67 14.39
CA SER A 124 8.15 -12.63 13.38
C SER A 124 9.65 -12.43 13.15
N ASP A 125 10.02 -12.02 11.92
CA ASP A 125 11.41 -11.74 11.56
C ASP A 125 11.79 -10.30 11.96
N ILE A 126 11.38 -9.31 11.17
CA ILE A 126 11.71 -7.89 11.43
C ILE A 126 10.44 -7.10 11.74
N GLY A 127 10.46 -6.33 12.83
CA GLY A 127 9.38 -5.38 13.15
C GLY A 127 8.25 -5.89 14.05
N GLY A 128 8.17 -7.18 14.34
CA GLY A 128 7.13 -7.75 15.21
C GLY A 128 5.71 -7.62 14.62
N ILE A 129 4.68 -7.88 15.43
CA ILE A 129 3.29 -7.59 15.07
C ILE A 129 2.97 -6.11 15.33
N ASP A 130 1.92 -5.59 14.67
CA ASP A 130 1.36 -4.27 14.99
C ASP A 130 0.47 -4.36 16.24
N PHE A 131 1.06 -4.10 17.41
CA PHE A 131 0.32 -4.14 18.68
C PHE A 131 -0.81 -3.11 18.74
N GLY A 132 -0.62 -1.93 18.12
CA GLY A 132 -1.64 -0.88 18.09
C GLY A 132 -2.86 -1.31 17.27
N ALA A 133 -2.63 -1.79 16.06
CA ALA A 133 -3.71 -2.34 15.21
C ALA A 133 -4.38 -3.54 15.89
N THR A 134 -3.59 -4.46 16.46
CA THR A 134 -4.09 -5.64 17.18
C THR A 134 -4.97 -5.25 18.38
N ALA A 135 -4.55 -4.26 19.19
CA ALA A 135 -5.36 -3.77 20.30
C ALA A 135 -6.67 -3.15 19.82
N GLY A 136 -6.64 -2.32 18.77
CA GLY A 136 -7.84 -1.76 18.14
C GLY A 136 -8.80 -2.85 17.66
N SER A 137 -8.27 -3.92 17.06
CA SER A 137 -9.05 -5.08 16.60
C SER A 137 -9.72 -5.81 17.76
N TYR A 138 -9.02 -6.03 18.87
CA TYR A 138 -9.64 -6.61 20.09
C TYR A 138 -10.71 -5.69 20.69
N PHE A 139 -10.53 -4.36 20.68
CA PHE A 139 -11.58 -3.43 21.07
C PHE A 139 -12.82 -3.57 20.18
N GLY A 140 -12.65 -3.62 18.86
CA GLY A 140 -13.73 -3.87 17.92
C GLY A 140 -14.47 -5.19 18.19
N LEU A 141 -13.71 -6.25 18.43
CA LEU A 141 -14.26 -7.57 18.75
C LEU A 141 -15.06 -7.56 20.06
N LEU A 142 -14.61 -6.83 21.07
CA LEU A 142 -15.34 -6.66 22.34
C LEU A 142 -16.62 -5.86 22.17
N PHE A 143 -16.63 -4.78 21.38
CA PHE A 143 -17.84 -4.04 21.06
C PHE A 143 -18.86 -4.91 20.30
N LEU A 144 -18.40 -5.67 19.32
CA LEU A 144 -19.23 -6.61 18.57
C LEU A 144 -19.82 -7.69 19.51
N ALA A 145 -18.99 -8.29 20.36
CA ALA A 145 -19.40 -9.27 21.36
C ALA A 145 -20.42 -8.70 22.35
N ALA A 146 -20.25 -7.43 22.76
CA ALA A 146 -21.21 -6.73 23.60
C ALA A 146 -22.57 -6.57 22.90
N CYS A 147 -22.58 -6.19 21.61
CA CYS A 147 -23.82 -6.11 20.83
C CYS A 147 -24.49 -7.48 20.70
N TYR A 148 -23.76 -8.53 20.35
CA TYR A 148 -24.33 -9.88 20.30
C TYR A 148 -24.88 -10.33 21.65
N THR A 149 -24.18 -10.02 22.75
CA THR A 149 -24.65 -10.32 24.11
C THR A 149 -25.97 -9.61 24.42
N MET A 150 -26.06 -8.33 24.05
CA MET A 150 -27.28 -7.56 24.32
C MET A 150 -28.46 -8.02 23.48
N ILE A 151 -28.20 -8.35 22.19
CA ILE A 151 -29.19 -8.95 21.28
C ILE A 151 -29.70 -10.29 21.84
N GLY A 152 -28.77 -11.17 22.27
CA GLY A 152 -29.12 -12.46 22.85
C GLY A 152 -29.95 -12.34 24.13
N ILE A 153 -29.63 -11.40 25.03
CA ILE A 153 -30.40 -11.12 26.23
C ILE A 153 -31.81 -10.60 25.87
N TYR A 154 -31.92 -9.71 24.88
CA TYR A 154 -33.22 -9.21 24.41
C TYR A 154 -34.09 -10.37 23.88
N ILE A 155 -33.55 -11.23 23.03
CA ILE A 155 -34.30 -12.37 22.50
C ILE A 155 -34.68 -13.35 23.61
N SER A 156 -33.74 -13.62 24.54
CA SER A 156 -34.03 -14.44 25.73
C SER A 156 -35.18 -13.85 26.62
N SER A 157 -35.32 -12.50 26.64
CA SER A 157 -36.40 -11.84 27.41
C SER A 157 -37.78 -11.98 26.77
N ILE A 158 -37.85 -12.28 25.48
CA ILE A 158 -39.13 -12.44 24.75
C ILE A 158 -39.53 -13.92 24.66
N THR A 159 -38.61 -14.85 24.78
CA THR A 159 -38.81 -16.29 24.56
C THR A 159 -38.78 -17.07 25.86
N LYS A 160 -39.63 -18.10 25.94
CA LYS A 160 -39.65 -19.05 27.09
C LYS A 160 -38.85 -20.31 26.83
N ASN A 161 -38.38 -20.53 25.65
CA ASN A 161 -37.66 -21.74 25.24
C ASN A 161 -36.22 -21.39 24.85
N ASN A 162 -35.24 -22.02 25.49
CA ASN A 162 -33.81 -21.75 25.28
C ASN A 162 -33.38 -22.04 23.86
N LEU A 163 -33.84 -23.13 23.23
CA LEU A 163 -33.51 -23.48 21.87
C LEU A 163 -34.02 -22.43 20.85
N VAL A 164 -35.27 -21.97 21.07
CA VAL A 164 -35.88 -20.93 20.25
C VAL A 164 -35.13 -19.61 20.45
N SER A 165 -34.74 -19.29 21.68
CA SER A 165 -33.90 -18.12 22.00
C SER A 165 -32.57 -18.19 21.28
N LEU A 166 -31.88 -19.34 21.29
CA LEU A 166 -30.62 -19.57 20.58
C LEU A 166 -30.74 -19.30 19.07
N LEU A 167 -31.70 -19.98 18.42
CA LEU A 167 -31.85 -19.91 16.97
C LEU A 167 -32.24 -18.50 16.49
N ILE A 168 -33.18 -17.84 17.18
CA ILE A 168 -33.59 -16.47 16.84
C ILE A 168 -32.42 -15.50 17.08
N SER A 169 -31.67 -15.65 18.16
CA SER A 169 -30.51 -14.81 18.46
C SER A 169 -29.45 -14.93 17.38
N ILE A 170 -29.10 -16.15 16.92
CA ILE A 170 -28.18 -16.39 15.82
C ILE A 170 -28.67 -15.70 14.55
N LEU A 171 -29.97 -15.90 14.20
CA LEU A 171 -30.54 -15.31 12.99
C LEU A 171 -30.49 -13.76 13.01
N VAL A 172 -30.88 -13.14 14.11
CA VAL A 172 -30.89 -11.67 14.25
C VAL A 172 -29.45 -11.15 14.22
N CYS A 173 -28.50 -11.82 14.87
CA CYS A 173 -27.09 -11.42 14.82
C CYS A 173 -26.51 -11.52 13.39
N ILE A 174 -26.82 -12.60 12.62
CA ILE A 174 -26.41 -12.73 11.22
C ILE A 174 -27.01 -11.61 10.36
N LEU A 175 -28.30 -11.34 10.51
CA LEU A 175 -28.97 -10.30 9.74
C LEU A 175 -28.39 -8.90 10.02
N LEU A 176 -28.10 -8.57 11.27
CA LEU A 176 -27.49 -7.29 11.62
C LEU A 176 -26.02 -7.20 11.25
N PHE A 177 -25.29 -8.33 11.28
CA PHE A 177 -23.89 -8.36 10.92
C PHE A 177 -23.69 -8.34 9.39
N LYS A 178 -24.23 -9.30 8.67
CA LYS A 178 -24.04 -9.50 7.23
C LYS A 178 -25.22 -9.10 6.36
N GLY A 179 -26.43 -9.00 6.90
CA GLY A 179 -27.64 -8.78 6.09
C GLY A 179 -27.59 -7.50 5.27
N PHE A 180 -27.12 -6.38 5.85
CA PHE A 180 -27.00 -5.12 5.13
C PHE A 180 -25.90 -5.15 4.07
N HIS A 181 -24.83 -5.90 4.29
CA HIS A 181 -23.81 -6.13 3.28
C HIS A 181 -24.38 -6.93 2.10
N PHE A 182 -25.12 -8.03 2.34
CA PHE A 182 -25.77 -8.77 1.27
C PHE A 182 -26.82 -7.94 0.52
N LEU A 183 -27.57 -7.09 1.25
CA LEU A 183 -28.51 -6.17 0.64
C LEU A 183 -27.80 -5.16 -0.28
N SER A 184 -26.63 -4.66 0.12
CA SER A 184 -25.85 -3.72 -0.68
C SER A 184 -25.29 -4.33 -1.98
N LEU A 185 -25.16 -5.65 -2.06
CA LEU A 185 -24.72 -6.36 -3.27
C LEU A 185 -25.82 -6.52 -4.34
N MET A 186 -27.07 -6.16 -4.03
CA MET A 186 -28.14 -6.27 -5.00
C MET A 186 -27.96 -5.24 -6.15
N PRO A 187 -28.14 -5.64 -7.41
CA PRO A 187 -27.97 -4.76 -8.57
C PRO A 187 -28.78 -3.44 -8.50
N ALA A 188 -29.90 -3.47 -7.80
CA ALA A 188 -30.75 -2.28 -7.59
C ALA A 188 -30.05 -1.14 -6.84
N PHE A 189 -28.99 -1.42 -6.11
CA PHE A 189 -28.27 -0.46 -5.26
C PHE A 189 -26.84 -0.18 -5.76
N ALA A 190 -26.45 -0.68 -6.94
CA ALA A 190 -25.08 -0.58 -7.49
C ALA A 190 -24.60 0.87 -7.76
N ASN A 191 -25.51 1.86 -7.74
CA ASN A 191 -25.24 3.27 -8.13
C ASN A 191 -24.71 4.14 -6.98
N GLY A 192 -23.83 3.62 -6.11
CA GLY A 192 -23.26 4.34 -4.97
C GLY A 192 -24.15 4.34 -3.71
N THR A 193 -25.38 3.84 -3.77
CA THR A 193 -26.24 3.63 -2.60
C THR A 193 -25.82 2.40 -1.80
N ASP A 194 -25.14 1.45 -2.42
CA ASP A 194 -24.54 0.26 -1.80
C ASP A 194 -23.64 0.61 -0.63
N PHE A 195 -22.82 1.66 -0.77
CA PHE A 195 -21.95 2.16 0.28
C PHE A 195 -22.73 2.61 1.55
N TYR A 196 -23.86 3.33 1.37
CA TYR A 196 -24.66 3.79 2.52
C TYR A 196 -25.44 2.65 3.16
N ILE A 197 -25.92 1.70 2.36
CA ILE A 197 -26.64 0.52 2.88
C ILE A 197 -25.70 -0.37 3.69
N SER A 198 -24.49 -0.62 3.20
CA SER A 198 -23.50 -1.43 3.92
C SER A 198 -23.13 -0.83 5.28
N LYS A 199 -23.10 0.52 5.40
CA LYS A 199 -22.85 1.24 6.66
C LYS A 199 -23.97 1.09 7.71
N LEU A 200 -25.13 0.54 7.36
CA LEU A 200 -26.16 0.22 8.34
C LEU A 200 -25.89 -1.09 9.10
N GLY A 201 -24.96 -1.91 8.63
CA GLY A 201 -24.60 -3.18 9.22
C GLY A 201 -23.49 -3.09 10.26
N LEU A 202 -23.51 -3.99 11.27
CA LEU A 202 -22.45 -4.11 12.27
C LEU A 202 -21.08 -4.40 11.66
N GLU A 203 -21.04 -5.11 10.53
CA GLU A 203 -19.80 -5.48 9.85
C GLU A 203 -19.00 -4.28 9.40
N ALA A 204 -19.63 -3.27 8.76
CA ALA A 204 -18.93 -2.11 8.22
C ALA A 204 -18.18 -1.34 9.31
N HIS A 205 -18.79 -1.20 10.49
CA HIS A 205 -18.19 -0.56 11.66
C HIS A 205 -17.12 -1.44 12.33
N TYR A 206 -17.35 -2.75 12.37
CA TYR A 206 -16.37 -3.71 12.89
C TYR A 206 -15.10 -3.77 12.04
N ILE A 207 -15.21 -3.77 10.71
CA ILE A 207 -14.06 -3.80 9.78
C ILE A 207 -13.11 -2.62 10.01
N ASN A 208 -13.62 -1.43 10.29
CA ASN A 208 -12.77 -0.28 10.62
C ASN A 208 -11.96 -0.55 11.89
N MET A 209 -12.64 -0.99 12.95
CA MET A 209 -12.01 -1.28 14.24
C MET A 209 -11.05 -2.47 14.16
N SER A 210 -11.38 -3.50 13.36
CA SER A 210 -10.51 -4.68 13.14
C SER A 210 -9.22 -4.35 12.39
N LYS A 211 -9.13 -3.18 11.77
CA LYS A 211 -7.91 -2.64 11.15
C LYS A 211 -7.14 -1.69 12.09
N GLY A 212 -7.62 -1.47 13.31
CA GLY A 212 -6.99 -0.57 14.27
C GLY A 212 -7.43 0.89 14.15
N LEU A 213 -8.47 1.19 13.37
CA LEU A 213 -9.05 2.52 13.25
C LEU A 213 -10.28 2.66 14.13
N LEU A 214 -10.24 3.50 15.15
CA LEU A 214 -11.37 3.82 16.01
C LEU A 214 -11.96 5.17 15.61
N THR A 215 -13.19 5.18 15.07
CA THR A 215 -13.90 6.41 14.78
C THR A 215 -14.98 6.68 15.82
N ALA A 216 -15.29 7.96 16.06
CA ALA A 216 -16.40 8.31 16.94
C ALA A 216 -17.71 7.70 16.41
N GLY A 217 -17.95 7.75 15.10
CA GLY A 217 -19.13 7.17 14.48
C GLY A 217 -19.31 5.69 14.79
N ASP A 218 -18.22 4.87 14.66
CA ASP A 218 -18.29 3.44 14.95
C ASP A 218 -18.62 3.16 16.42
N ILE A 219 -17.97 3.88 17.35
CA ILE A 219 -18.23 3.72 18.80
C ILE A 219 -19.69 4.09 19.14
N PHE A 220 -20.18 5.23 18.63
CA PHE A 220 -21.56 5.65 18.88
C PHE A 220 -22.59 4.71 18.25
N TYR A 221 -22.29 4.14 17.08
CA TYR A 221 -23.13 3.14 16.44
C TYR A 221 -23.28 1.89 17.34
N PHE A 222 -22.18 1.31 17.80
CA PHE A 222 -22.20 0.16 18.71
C PHE A 222 -22.95 0.50 20.02
N CYS A 223 -22.69 1.66 20.62
CA CYS A 223 -23.41 2.14 21.80
C CYS A 223 -24.91 2.28 21.53
N SER A 224 -25.31 2.76 20.36
CA SER A 224 -26.72 2.90 19.98
C SER A 224 -27.42 1.55 19.88
N ILE A 225 -26.79 0.54 19.32
CA ILE A 225 -27.31 -0.83 19.28
C ILE A 225 -27.46 -1.40 20.70
N LEU A 226 -26.49 -1.19 21.58
CA LEU A 226 -26.58 -1.60 22.99
C LEU A 226 -27.76 -0.95 23.71
N VAL A 227 -27.94 0.35 23.53
CA VAL A 227 -29.08 1.09 24.13
C VAL A 227 -30.40 0.60 23.56
N LEU A 228 -30.51 0.42 22.25
CA LEU A 228 -31.70 -0.04 21.55
C LEU A 228 -32.21 -1.36 22.13
N PHE A 229 -31.36 -2.37 22.19
CA PHE A 229 -31.74 -3.70 22.66
C PHE A 229 -31.88 -3.76 24.17
N SER A 230 -31.12 -2.94 24.94
CA SER A 230 -31.35 -2.82 26.40
C SER A 230 -32.71 -2.27 26.74
N LEU A 231 -33.14 -1.22 26.06
CA LEU A 231 -34.48 -0.62 26.24
C LEU A 231 -35.58 -1.58 25.79
N GLY A 232 -35.32 -2.34 24.68
CA GLY A 232 -36.24 -3.41 24.26
C GLY A 232 -36.40 -4.51 25.31
N SER A 233 -35.37 -4.81 26.10
CA SER A 233 -35.39 -5.82 27.16
C SER A 233 -36.14 -5.36 28.44
N ILE A 234 -36.37 -4.07 28.60
CA ILE A 234 -37.07 -3.51 29.75
C ILE A 234 -38.58 -3.57 29.48
N GLU A 235 -39.29 -4.48 30.18
CA GLU A 235 -40.71 -4.81 30.01
C GLU A 235 -41.65 -3.60 30.21
N ASN A 236 -41.21 -2.51 30.78
CA ASN A 236 -42.03 -1.36 31.20
C ASN A 236 -41.98 -0.16 30.23
N ILE A 237 -41.48 -0.29 29.01
CA ILE A 237 -41.69 0.73 28.02
C ILE A 237 -43.17 0.67 27.56
N LYS A 238 -44.04 1.16 28.44
CA LYS A 238 -45.46 1.36 28.12
C LYS A 238 -45.57 2.53 27.16
N GLY A 239 -45.64 2.20 25.91
CA GLY A 239 -45.98 3.15 24.84
C GLY A 239 -45.03 3.05 23.65
N LYS A 240 -45.53 2.56 22.54
CA LYS A 240 -44.80 2.52 21.23
C LYS A 240 -44.23 3.89 20.86
N VAL A 241 -44.82 4.99 21.29
CA VAL A 241 -44.35 6.35 20.99
C VAL A 241 -43.02 6.67 21.66
N LYS A 242 -42.79 6.31 22.92
CA LYS A 242 -41.51 6.55 23.62
C LYS A 242 -40.37 5.73 23.01
N TYR A 243 -40.62 4.49 22.64
CA TYR A 243 -39.65 3.66 21.97
C TYR A 243 -39.28 4.21 20.59
N LEU A 244 -40.28 4.62 19.78
CA LEU A 244 -40.06 5.24 18.46
C LEU A 244 -39.28 6.57 18.57
N ILE A 245 -39.56 7.39 19.56
CA ILE A 245 -38.82 8.65 19.80
C ILE A 245 -37.36 8.35 20.14
N THR A 246 -37.10 7.32 20.97
CA THR A 246 -35.72 6.92 21.31
C THR A 246 -34.99 6.38 20.08
N VAL A 247 -35.62 5.53 19.27
CA VAL A 247 -35.04 5.03 18.01
C VAL A 247 -34.75 6.19 17.07
N GLY A 248 -35.67 7.13 16.89
CA GLY A 248 -35.47 8.33 16.08
C GLY A 248 -34.31 9.21 16.59
N GLY A 249 -34.25 9.42 17.93
CA GLY A 249 -33.15 10.13 18.57
C GLY A 249 -31.79 9.47 18.36
N LEU A 250 -31.70 8.14 18.48
CA LEU A 250 -30.47 7.38 18.21
C LEU A 250 -30.03 7.46 16.75
N LEU A 251 -30.99 7.45 15.82
CA LEU A 251 -30.68 7.64 14.38
C LEU A 251 -30.09 9.03 14.12
N ILE A 252 -30.68 10.08 14.67
CA ILE A 252 -30.19 11.46 14.56
C ILE A 252 -28.77 11.57 15.15
N VAL A 253 -28.55 10.99 16.32
CA VAL A 253 -27.22 10.96 16.98
C VAL A 253 -26.20 10.24 16.11
N ASN A 254 -26.54 9.09 15.53
CA ASN A 254 -25.63 8.37 14.63
C ASN A 254 -25.30 9.19 13.37
N VAL A 255 -26.30 9.83 12.75
CA VAL A 255 -26.07 10.72 11.60
C VAL A 255 -25.17 11.88 12.02
N PHE A 256 -25.38 12.51 13.17
CA PHE A 256 -24.54 13.59 13.67
C PHE A 256 -23.08 13.15 13.86
N PHE A 257 -22.86 12.01 14.53
CA PHE A 257 -21.51 11.49 14.76
C PHE A 257 -20.84 10.90 13.50
N SER A 258 -21.58 10.56 12.45
CA SER A 258 -21.00 10.21 11.15
C SER A 258 -20.32 11.39 10.46
N PHE A 259 -20.73 12.62 10.79
CA PHE A 259 -20.08 13.86 10.35
C PHE A 259 -18.97 14.33 11.30
N TYR A 260 -18.84 13.73 12.48
CA TYR A 260 -17.83 14.13 13.46
C TYR A 260 -16.49 13.41 13.20
N ASN A 261 -15.47 14.17 12.89
CA ASN A 261 -14.20 13.69 12.37
C ASN A 261 -13.20 13.15 13.41
N PHE A 262 -13.65 12.80 14.60
CA PHE A 262 -12.72 12.21 15.56
C PHE A 262 -12.36 10.79 15.14
N GLN A 263 -11.08 10.60 14.84
CA GLN A 263 -10.49 9.31 14.43
C GLN A 263 -9.23 9.08 15.24
N LEU A 264 -9.13 7.92 15.85
CA LEU A 264 -7.94 7.46 16.53
C LEU A 264 -7.32 6.29 15.75
N ASP A 265 -6.27 6.58 15.03
CA ASP A 265 -5.50 5.58 14.30
C ASP A 265 -4.45 4.97 15.25
N LEU A 266 -4.70 3.74 15.67
CA LEU A 266 -3.84 2.98 16.57
C LEU A 266 -2.70 2.27 15.83
N THR A 267 -2.72 2.24 14.48
CA THR A 267 -1.66 1.58 13.71
C THR A 267 -0.32 2.27 13.93
N LYS A 268 0.75 1.48 13.97
CA LYS A 268 2.10 2.00 14.20
C LYS A 268 2.53 2.99 13.10
N GLU A 269 2.14 2.70 11.86
CA GLU A 269 2.46 3.51 10.68
C GLU A 269 1.43 4.60 10.38
N LYS A 270 0.42 4.83 11.24
CA LYS A 270 -0.65 5.83 11.04
C LYS A 270 -1.34 5.71 9.67
N ARG A 271 -1.67 4.48 9.28
CA ARG A 271 -2.17 4.14 7.93
C ARG A 271 -3.45 4.88 7.54
N TYR A 272 -4.28 5.22 8.53
CA TYR A 272 -5.61 5.78 8.31
C TYR A 272 -5.73 7.27 8.66
N SER A 273 -4.68 7.92 9.16
CA SER A 273 -4.64 9.37 9.37
C SER A 273 -4.04 10.08 8.15
N LEU A 274 -4.57 11.24 7.77
CA LEU A 274 -3.98 12.06 6.71
C LEU A 274 -2.71 12.75 7.19
N ASN A 275 -1.70 12.82 6.32
CA ASN A 275 -0.49 13.57 6.59
C ASN A 275 -0.81 15.07 6.71
N GLU A 276 -0.13 15.77 7.61
CA GLU A 276 -0.33 17.21 7.82
C GLU A 276 -0.14 18.02 6.53
N SER A 277 0.83 17.62 5.70
CA SER A 277 1.07 18.28 4.40
C SER A 277 -0.10 18.09 3.44
N SER A 278 -0.69 16.89 3.40
CA SER A 278 -1.89 16.62 2.60
C SER A 278 -3.07 17.47 3.08
N GLN A 279 -3.25 17.56 4.41
CA GLN A 279 -4.31 18.40 4.99
C GLN A 279 -4.14 19.87 4.61
N GLN A 280 -2.91 20.42 4.68
CA GLN A 280 -2.62 21.81 4.32
C GLN A 280 -2.87 22.07 2.83
N ILE A 281 -2.43 21.16 1.94
CA ILE A 281 -2.65 21.29 0.49
C ILE A 281 -4.13 21.29 0.17
N ILE A 282 -4.89 20.33 0.74
CA ILE A 282 -6.33 20.22 0.50
C ILE A 282 -7.11 21.42 1.07
N ALA A 283 -6.72 21.92 2.23
CA ALA A 283 -7.34 23.11 2.84
C ALA A 283 -7.06 24.40 2.01
N ALA A 284 -5.92 24.47 1.34
CA ALA A 284 -5.53 25.62 0.52
C ALA A 284 -6.20 25.66 -0.87
N VAL A 285 -6.96 24.64 -1.24
CA VAL A 285 -7.67 24.60 -2.54
C VAL A 285 -8.80 25.61 -2.56
N ASN A 286 -8.74 26.55 -3.49
CA ASN A 286 -9.74 27.63 -3.62
C ASN A 286 -10.70 27.44 -4.78
N LYS A 287 -10.38 26.58 -5.75
CA LYS A 287 -11.18 26.32 -6.94
C LYS A 287 -11.90 24.97 -6.82
N PRO A 288 -13.11 24.82 -7.39
CA PRO A 288 -13.83 23.57 -7.33
C PRO A 288 -13.13 22.46 -8.12
N VAL A 289 -12.74 21.38 -7.40
CA VAL A 289 -12.14 20.18 -7.94
C VAL A 289 -13.19 19.08 -7.96
N LYS A 290 -13.39 18.43 -9.10
CA LYS A 290 -14.26 17.26 -9.27
C LYS A 290 -13.41 16.02 -9.48
N VAL A 291 -13.74 14.97 -8.76
CA VAL A 291 -13.06 13.67 -8.88
C VAL A 291 -14.06 12.63 -9.38
N HIS A 292 -13.80 12.04 -10.54
CA HIS A 292 -14.59 10.99 -11.14
C HIS A 292 -13.89 9.65 -10.91
N LEU A 293 -14.46 8.81 -10.05
CA LEU A 293 -13.91 7.50 -9.72
C LEU A 293 -14.57 6.44 -10.62
N TYR A 294 -13.78 5.74 -11.43
CA TYR A 294 -14.28 4.74 -12.38
C TYR A 294 -14.31 3.31 -11.81
N LEU A 295 -13.85 3.11 -10.59
CA LEU A 295 -13.97 1.84 -9.87
C LEU A 295 -15.31 1.75 -9.16
N GLY A 296 -16.29 1.15 -9.81
CA GLY A 296 -17.65 0.92 -9.29
C GLY A 296 -18.28 -0.35 -9.88
N GLY A 297 -19.46 -0.70 -9.40
CA GLY A 297 -20.22 -1.88 -9.87
C GLY A 297 -19.73 -3.20 -9.25
N ASP A 298 -19.90 -4.30 -9.99
CA ASP A 298 -19.48 -5.64 -9.56
C ASP A 298 -17.98 -5.83 -9.81
N LEU A 299 -17.19 -5.58 -8.76
CA LEU A 299 -15.73 -5.61 -8.80
C LEU A 299 -15.18 -6.86 -8.11
N PRO A 300 -14.10 -7.47 -8.65
CA PRO A 300 -13.33 -8.46 -7.91
C PRO A 300 -12.86 -7.92 -6.55
N PRO A 301 -12.70 -8.77 -5.51
CA PRO A 301 -12.35 -8.36 -4.16
C PRO A 301 -11.13 -7.43 -4.07
N TYR A 302 -10.11 -7.68 -4.88
CA TYR A 302 -8.91 -6.84 -5.00
C TYR A 302 -9.26 -5.37 -5.33
N TYR A 303 -10.04 -5.15 -6.37
CA TYR A 303 -10.41 -3.80 -6.82
C TYR A 303 -11.46 -3.15 -5.92
N LYS A 304 -12.33 -3.96 -5.31
CA LYS A 304 -13.31 -3.47 -4.34
C LYS A 304 -12.64 -2.87 -3.10
N ASN A 305 -11.56 -3.49 -2.63
CA ASN A 305 -10.77 -2.95 -1.52
C ASN A 305 -10.15 -1.58 -1.87
N ILE A 306 -9.57 -1.45 -3.07
CA ILE A 306 -9.00 -0.19 -3.56
C ILE A 306 -10.08 0.88 -3.71
N ALA A 307 -11.23 0.54 -4.31
CA ALA A 307 -12.36 1.45 -4.49
C ALA A 307 -12.88 1.99 -3.15
N THR A 308 -13.09 1.09 -2.18
CA THR A 308 -13.56 1.46 -0.84
C THR A 308 -12.57 2.36 -0.11
N ALA A 309 -11.27 2.06 -0.20
CA ALA A 309 -10.23 2.88 0.40
C ALA A 309 -10.13 4.27 -0.27
N THR A 310 -10.29 4.32 -1.60
CA THR A 310 -10.30 5.58 -2.36
C THR A 310 -11.51 6.44 -1.98
N ALA A 311 -12.70 5.86 -1.92
CA ALA A 311 -13.91 6.57 -1.50
C ALA A 311 -13.76 7.14 -0.08
N ALA A 312 -13.23 6.36 0.85
CA ALA A 312 -12.98 6.80 2.23
C ALA A 312 -11.93 7.93 2.31
N LEU A 313 -10.92 7.92 1.43
CA LEU A 313 -9.93 9.00 1.31
C LEU A 313 -10.57 10.28 0.78
N LEU A 314 -11.35 10.18 -0.30
CA LEU A 314 -12.03 11.32 -0.92
C LEU A 314 -13.09 11.95 0.00
N ASP A 315 -13.79 11.14 0.79
CA ASP A 315 -14.67 11.64 1.84
C ASP A 315 -13.91 12.48 2.87
N ARG A 316 -12.71 12.07 3.27
CA ARG A 316 -11.86 12.86 4.18
C ARG A 316 -11.39 14.16 3.54
N PHE A 317 -11.02 14.15 2.28
CA PHE A 317 -10.66 15.36 1.56
C PHE A 317 -11.84 16.34 1.49
N LYS A 318 -13.04 15.82 1.18
CA LYS A 318 -14.29 16.60 1.19
C LYS A 318 -14.62 17.15 2.58
N GLN A 319 -14.33 16.42 3.65
CA GLN A 319 -14.52 16.90 5.03
C GLN A 319 -13.59 18.07 5.37
N ILE A 320 -12.35 18.06 4.89
CA ILE A 320 -11.39 19.16 5.10
C ILE A 320 -11.84 20.41 4.32
N ASN A 321 -12.26 20.23 3.07
CA ASN A 321 -12.66 21.32 2.19
C ASN A 321 -13.95 20.99 1.41
N PRO A 322 -15.12 21.07 2.07
CA PRO A 322 -16.39 20.65 1.48
C PRO A 322 -16.88 21.55 0.35
N LYS A 323 -16.35 22.78 0.24
CA LYS A 323 -16.72 23.73 -0.82
C LYS A 323 -15.92 23.49 -2.10
N ALA A 324 -14.68 23.05 -1.98
CA ALA A 324 -13.79 22.91 -3.13
C ALA A 324 -13.74 21.49 -3.68
N ILE A 325 -14.00 20.46 -2.85
CA ILE A 325 -13.84 19.06 -3.30
C ILE A 325 -15.18 18.37 -3.40
N SER A 326 -15.46 17.83 -4.59
CA SER A 326 -16.58 16.96 -4.88
C SER A 326 -16.10 15.72 -5.61
N TRP A 327 -16.75 14.58 -5.35
CA TRP A 327 -16.40 13.33 -6.05
C TRP A 327 -17.65 12.49 -6.31
N SER A 328 -17.59 11.67 -7.35
CA SER A 328 -18.65 10.73 -7.76
C SER A 328 -18.05 9.43 -8.27
N ILE A 329 -18.79 8.33 -8.08
CA ILE A 329 -18.50 7.07 -8.76
C ILE A 329 -19.24 7.10 -10.09
N GLU A 330 -18.53 6.82 -11.17
CA GLU A 330 -19.08 6.78 -12.52
C GLU A 330 -18.84 5.42 -13.17
N LEU A 331 -19.88 4.88 -13.76
CA LEU A 331 -19.84 3.63 -14.52
C LEU A 331 -20.00 3.97 -16.00
N PRO A 332 -18.90 4.04 -16.77
CA PRO A 332 -18.97 4.44 -18.18
C PRO A 332 -19.90 3.56 -19.03
N ALA A 333 -19.98 2.27 -18.71
CA ALA A 333 -20.88 1.33 -19.41
C ALA A 333 -22.37 1.64 -19.23
N GLU A 334 -22.77 2.37 -18.16
CA GLU A 334 -24.14 2.83 -17.94
C GLU A 334 -24.41 4.19 -18.57
N MET A 335 -23.37 5.03 -18.71
CA MET A 335 -23.46 6.39 -19.21
C MET A 335 -23.40 6.46 -20.76
N TYR A 336 -22.59 5.59 -21.36
CA TYR A 336 -22.32 5.60 -22.80
C TYR A 336 -22.72 4.28 -23.45
N LYS A 337 -23.21 4.33 -24.71
CA LYS A 337 -23.60 3.14 -25.47
C LYS A 337 -22.70 2.95 -26.69
N ASN A 338 -22.33 1.70 -26.98
CA ASN A 338 -21.61 1.28 -28.18
C ASN A 338 -20.39 2.14 -28.56
N ASP A 339 -20.38 2.79 -29.71
CA ASP A 339 -19.22 3.54 -30.23
C ASP A 339 -18.79 4.70 -29.35
N GLN A 340 -19.71 5.35 -28.63
CA GLN A 340 -19.37 6.41 -27.68
C GLN A 340 -18.60 5.88 -26.48
N LEU A 341 -18.89 4.66 -26.03
CA LEU A 341 -18.17 4.00 -24.94
C LEU A 341 -16.74 3.68 -25.36
N TYR A 342 -16.54 3.17 -26.59
CA TYR A 342 -15.18 2.92 -27.12
C TYR A 342 -14.37 4.20 -27.30
N GLN A 343 -14.98 5.28 -27.80
CA GLN A 343 -14.34 6.59 -27.90
C GLN A 343 -13.95 7.15 -26.54
N PHE A 344 -14.80 6.97 -25.52
CA PHE A 344 -14.52 7.36 -24.16
C PHE A 344 -13.33 6.59 -23.58
N TYR A 345 -13.31 5.26 -23.77
CA TYR A 345 -12.18 4.44 -23.35
C TYR A 345 -10.88 4.84 -24.06
N ASP A 346 -10.92 5.10 -25.36
CA ASP A 346 -9.77 5.55 -26.13
C ASP A 346 -9.25 6.90 -25.62
N SER A 347 -10.15 7.82 -25.28
CA SER A 347 -9.79 9.11 -24.70
C SER A 347 -9.08 8.98 -23.34
N LEU A 348 -9.58 8.11 -22.46
CA LEU A 348 -8.94 7.85 -21.16
C LEU A 348 -7.60 7.12 -21.30
N SER A 349 -7.51 6.20 -22.27
CA SER A 349 -6.25 5.51 -22.58
C SER A 349 -5.19 6.49 -23.10
N LYS A 350 -5.56 7.44 -23.95
CA LYS A 350 -4.67 8.53 -24.43
C LYS A 350 -4.22 9.46 -23.29
N LEU A 351 -5.04 9.63 -22.25
CA LEU A 351 -4.67 10.36 -21.04
C LEU A 351 -3.79 9.55 -20.09
N GLY A 352 -3.51 8.27 -20.37
CA GLY A 352 -2.64 7.40 -19.58
C GLY A 352 -3.35 6.48 -18.61
N LEU A 353 -4.69 6.36 -18.63
CA LEU A 353 -5.41 5.38 -17.82
C LEU A 353 -5.46 4.02 -18.53
N PRO A 354 -4.92 2.96 -17.89
CA PRO A 354 -4.98 1.63 -18.47
C PRO A 354 -6.39 1.04 -18.34
N ILE A 355 -6.87 0.45 -19.43
CA ILE A 355 -8.12 -0.30 -19.46
C ILE A 355 -7.78 -1.78 -19.29
N GLN A 356 -8.45 -2.46 -18.36
CA GLN A 356 -8.24 -3.89 -18.12
C GLN A 356 -9.48 -4.70 -18.49
N ARG A 357 -9.24 -5.86 -19.12
CA ARG A 357 -10.26 -6.90 -19.28
C ARG A 357 -10.24 -7.80 -18.04
N ILE A 358 -11.39 -7.93 -17.42
CA ILE A 358 -11.59 -8.86 -16.32
C ILE A 358 -12.57 -9.92 -16.79
N GLN A 359 -12.23 -11.19 -16.58
CA GLN A 359 -13.15 -12.30 -16.71
C GLN A 359 -13.89 -12.46 -15.39
N SER A 360 -15.18 -12.14 -15.39
CA SER A 360 -16.04 -12.41 -14.24
C SER A 360 -16.49 -13.87 -14.30
N GLU A 361 -16.10 -14.66 -13.30
CA GLU A 361 -16.68 -15.98 -13.04
C GLU A 361 -18.01 -15.78 -12.30
N ASN A 362 -19.06 -15.46 -13.04
CA ASN A 362 -20.41 -15.53 -12.47
C ASN A 362 -20.82 -16.99 -12.31
N GLY A 363 -20.81 -17.49 -11.06
CA GLY A 363 -21.05 -18.87 -10.69
C GLY A 363 -22.46 -19.45 -11.00
N ALA A 364 -23.22 -18.88 -11.93
CA ALA A 364 -24.55 -19.35 -12.29
C ALA A 364 -24.76 -19.58 -13.81
N SER A 365 -23.83 -19.22 -14.66
CA SER A 365 -23.89 -19.56 -16.09
C SER A 365 -22.49 -19.70 -16.67
N ASP A 366 -22.30 -20.72 -17.52
CA ASP A 366 -21.05 -21.02 -18.27
C ASP A 366 -20.62 -19.90 -19.28
N LYS A 367 -21.19 -18.72 -19.19
CA LYS A 367 -20.83 -17.56 -20.01
C LYS A 367 -19.81 -16.70 -19.26
N ARG A 368 -18.56 -16.81 -19.67
CA ARG A 368 -17.52 -15.84 -19.34
C ARG A 368 -17.92 -14.49 -19.92
N VAL A 369 -18.25 -13.53 -19.08
CA VAL A 369 -18.52 -12.16 -19.51
C VAL A 369 -17.21 -11.38 -19.35
N ASP A 370 -16.60 -11.01 -20.46
CA ASP A 370 -15.47 -10.09 -20.47
C ASP A 370 -15.96 -8.68 -20.13
N GLN A 371 -15.63 -8.17 -18.95
CA GLN A 371 -15.94 -6.81 -18.56
C GLN A 371 -14.71 -5.93 -18.67
N LEU A 372 -14.83 -4.77 -19.34
CA LEU A 372 -13.81 -3.74 -19.36
C LEU A 372 -13.91 -2.91 -18.08
N MET A 373 -12.80 -2.76 -17.39
CA MET A 373 -12.69 -2.01 -16.14
C MET A 373 -11.58 -0.96 -16.23
N ILE A 374 -11.82 0.19 -15.65
CA ILE A 374 -10.84 1.28 -15.52
C ILE A 374 -10.41 1.36 -14.06
N PRO A 375 -9.21 0.88 -13.69
CA PRO A 375 -8.69 0.99 -12.32
C PRO A 375 -8.12 2.39 -12.05
N GLY A 376 -8.94 3.43 -12.21
CA GLY A 376 -8.48 4.81 -12.18
C GLY A 376 -9.51 5.83 -11.75
N ALA A 377 -9.03 7.05 -11.60
CA ALA A 377 -9.84 8.24 -11.36
C ALA A 377 -9.39 9.39 -12.26
N LEU A 378 -10.32 10.25 -12.64
CA LEU A 378 -10.09 11.50 -13.35
C LEU A 378 -10.34 12.66 -12.40
N ILE A 379 -9.42 13.63 -12.36
CA ILE A 379 -9.58 14.85 -11.57
C ILE A 379 -9.69 16.03 -12.51
N GLU A 380 -10.76 16.78 -12.39
CA GLU A 380 -11.04 17.96 -13.19
C GLU A 380 -11.02 19.24 -12.36
N LEU A 381 -10.44 20.27 -12.93
CA LEU A 381 -10.50 21.64 -12.46
C LEU A 381 -10.89 22.55 -13.63
N GLU A 382 -11.84 23.43 -13.44
CA GLU A 382 -12.32 24.32 -14.48
C GLU A 382 -11.20 25.17 -15.08
N GLY A 383 -11.03 25.10 -16.40
CA GLY A 383 -10.00 25.82 -17.15
C GLY A 383 -8.61 25.16 -17.16
N GLN A 384 -8.48 23.93 -16.69
CA GLN A 384 -7.23 23.15 -16.71
C GLN A 384 -7.43 21.80 -17.43
N SER A 385 -6.36 21.23 -17.98
CA SER A 385 -6.37 19.88 -18.49
C SER A 385 -6.60 18.89 -17.34
N PRO A 386 -7.48 17.89 -17.50
CA PRO A 386 -7.75 16.92 -16.46
C PRO A 386 -6.51 16.05 -16.18
N ILE A 387 -6.34 15.64 -14.92
CA ILE A 387 -5.29 14.71 -14.51
C ILE A 387 -5.93 13.36 -14.20
N VAL A 388 -5.32 12.30 -14.73
CA VAL A 388 -5.73 10.91 -14.47
C VAL A 388 -4.84 10.27 -13.41
N ILE A 389 -5.42 9.41 -12.59
CA ILE A 389 -4.72 8.66 -11.55
C ILE A 389 -4.95 7.17 -11.77
N ASP A 390 -3.90 6.40 -12.00
CA ASP A 390 -3.94 4.94 -11.89
C ASP A 390 -3.93 4.56 -10.41
N LEU A 391 -4.98 3.88 -9.97
CA LEU A 391 -5.14 3.47 -8.56
C LEU A 391 -4.35 2.21 -8.19
N ARG A 392 -3.76 1.52 -9.17
CA ARG A 392 -2.96 0.32 -8.92
C ARG A 392 -1.59 0.68 -8.35
N SER A 393 -0.93 -0.32 -7.74
CA SER A 393 0.48 -0.22 -7.38
C SER A 393 1.37 -0.60 -8.56
N SER A 394 2.49 0.09 -8.73
CA SER A 394 3.57 -0.37 -9.61
C SER A 394 4.28 -1.59 -9.01
N LYS A 395 4.37 -1.67 -7.69
CA LYS A 395 5.00 -2.80 -6.98
C LYS A 395 4.02 -3.96 -6.84
N LYS A 396 4.35 -5.11 -7.43
CA LYS A 396 3.61 -6.35 -7.27
C LYS A 396 4.31 -7.24 -6.26
N TYR A 397 3.51 -7.86 -5.39
CA TYR A 397 3.98 -8.83 -4.43
C TYR A 397 3.62 -10.23 -4.91
N PHE A 398 4.53 -11.18 -4.69
CA PHE A 398 4.31 -12.56 -5.09
C PHE A 398 4.30 -13.44 -3.85
N LYS A 399 3.39 -14.43 -3.84
CA LYS A 399 3.39 -15.46 -2.81
C LYS A 399 4.71 -16.21 -2.83
N PRO A 400 5.13 -16.76 -1.70
CA PRO A 400 6.31 -17.59 -1.66
C PRO A 400 6.25 -18.71 -2.71
N TYR A 401 7.36 -18.92 -3.42
CA TYR A 401 7.46 -19.90 -4.50
C TYR A 401 7.01 -21.28 -4.05
N ASN A 402 6.00 -21.82 -4.67
CA ASN A 402 5.53 -23.19 -4.43
C ASN A 402 6.15 -24.09 -5.50
N ILE A 403 7.03 -25.00 -5.08
CA ILE A 403 7.76 -25.92 -5.97
C ILE A 403 6.82 -26.74 -6.87
N VAL A 404 5.56 -26.92 -6.47
CA VAL A 404 4.55 -27.69 -7.23
C VAL A 404 3.90 -26.87 -8.36
N LYS A 405 3.90 -25.55 -8.25
CA LYS A 405 3.37 -24.62 -9.28
C LYS A 405 4.53 -23.77 -9.80
N ASP A 406 5.14 -24.14 -10.87
CA ASP A 406 6.31 -23.51 -11.49
C ASP A 406 6.09 -22.03 -11.97
N ILE A 407 5.02 -21.38 -11.50
CA ILE A 407 4.64 -20.01 -11.84
C ILE A 407 4.52 -19.19 -10.53
N PRO A 408 5.19 -18.04 -10.41
CA PRO A 408 5.02 -17.14 -9.28
C PRO A 408 3.57 -16.60 -9.26
N GLU A 409 2.81 -16.94 -8.22
CA GLU A 409 1.44 -16.46 -8.02
C GLU A 409 1.47 -15.08 -7.35
N GLU A 410 0.83 -14.08 -7.97
CA GLU A 410 0.72 -12.74 -7.39
C GLU A 410 -0.08 -12.76 -6.10
N ASP A 411 0.46 -12.16 -5.04
CA ASP A 411 -0.28 -11.86 -3.82
C ASP A 411 -1.12 -10.59 -4.02
N LYS A 412 -2.35 -10.80 -4.49
CA LYS A 412 -3.28 -9.72 -4.82
C LYS A 412 -3.63 -8.85 -3.60
N GLU A 413 -3.65 -9.42 -2.40
CA GLU A 413 -3.96 -8.67 -1.17
C GLU A 413 -2.80 -7.76 -0.77
N ALA A 414 -1.57 -8.26 -0.78
CA ALA A 414 -0.39 -7.45 -0.52
C ALA A 414 -0.21 -6.35 -1.57
N THR A 415 -0.46 -6.67 -2.86
CA THR A 415 -0.42 -5.69 -3.96
C THR A 415 -1.51 -4.62 -3.81
N ALA A 416 -2.75 -4.99 -3.41
CA ALA A 416 -3.82 -4.03 -3.13
C ALA A 416 -3.46 -3.09 -1.96
N ASN A 417 -2.88 -3.64 -0.89
CA ASN A 417 -2.44 -2.85 0.25
C ASN A 417 -1.36 -1.84 -0.13
N ALA A 418 -0.42 -2.20 -0.99
CA ALA A 418 0.58 -1.28 -1.53
C ALA A 418 -0.05 -0.17 -2.39
N ALA A 419 -1.06 -0.50 -3.19
CA ALA A 419 -1.83 0.49 -3.94
C ALA A 419 -2.54 1.49 -3.01
N ILE A 420 -3.21 0.98 -1.98
CA ILE A 420 -3.94 1.79 -0.98
C ILE A 420 -2.98 2.74 -0.23
N ALA A 421 -1.77 2.30 0.09
CA ALA A 421 -0.76 3.14 0.76
C ALA A 421 -0.36 4.38 -0.05
N LEU A 422 -0.39 4.29 -1.38
CA LEU A 422 -0.02 5.36 -2.29
C LEU A 422 -1.18 6.31 -2.65
N LEU A 423 -2.44 5.97 -2.34
CA LEU A 423 -3.60 6.77 -2.76
C LEU A 423 -3.53 8.22 -2.25
N GLU A 424 -3.19 8.42 -0.97
CA GLU A 424 -3.10 9.76 -0.40
C GLU A 424 -2.11 10.63 -1.17
N TYR A 425 -0.93 10.10 -1.46
CA TYR A 425 0.09 10.80 -2.24
C TYR A 425 -0.41 11.12 -3.65
N LYS A 426 -0.93 10.12 -4.38
CA LYS A 426 -1.38 10.27 -5.76
C LYS A 426 -2.47 11.35 -5.90
N PHE A 427 -3.49 11.33 -5.04
CA PHE A 427 -4.57 12.31 -5.06
C PHE A 427 -4.10 13.70 -4.60
N THR A 428 -3.30 13.78 -3.54
CA THR A 428 -2.77 15.06 -3.05
C THR A 428 -1.87 15.71 -4.10
N GLN A 429 -1.02 14.92 -4.76
CA GLN A 429 -0.14 15.41 -5.84
C GLN A 429 -0.96 15.91 -7.02
N ALA A 430 -1.95 15.16 -7.49
CA ALA A 430 -2.77 15.58 -8.62
C ALA A 430 -3.54 16.89 -8.32
N ILE A 431 -4.13 17.00 -7.13
CA ILE A 431 -4.80 18.23 -6.68
C ILE A 431 -3.82 19.39 -6.57
N TYR A 432 -2.61 19.16 -6.05
CA TYR A 432 -1.56 20.18 -6.00
C TYR A 432 -1.17 20.66 -7.40
N LEU A 433 -0.93 19.72 -8.34
CA LEU A 433 -0.56 20.03 -9.72
C LEU A 433 -1.61 20.88 -10.43
N LEU A 434 -2.90 20.59 -10.22
CA LEU A 434 -4.01 21.38 -10.79
C LEU A 434 -4.14 22.77 -10.17
N ASN A 435 -3.80 22.93 -8.89
CA ASN A 435 -3.96 24.23 -8.19
C ASN A 435 -2.72 25.10 -8.19
N ARG A 436 -1.56 24.60 -8.65
CA ARG A 436 -0.34 25.41 -8.70
C ARG A 436 -0.48 26.55 -9.71
N THR A 437 0.08 27.71 -9.36
CA THR A 437 0.05 28.92 -10.20
C THR A 437 1.20 28.99 -11.19
N VAL A 438 2.31 28.33 -10.89
CA VAL A 438 3.52 28.33 -11.71
C VAL A 438 3.91 26.89 -12.03
N VAL A 439 3.98 26.58 -13.32
CA VAL A 439 4.47 25.28 -13.81
C VAL A 439 5.98 25.38 -13.99
N PRO A 440 6.79 24.54 -13.32
CA PRO A 440 8.24 24.53 -13.51
C PRO A 440 8.65 24.19 -14.93
N ASN A 441 9.66 24.87 -15.45
CA ASN A 441 10.27 24.55 -16.72
C ASN A 441 11.41 23.54 -16.52
N ILE A 442 11.36 22.46 -17.25
CA ILE A 442 12.40 21.43 -17.34
C ILE A 442 13.02 21.53 -18.73
N ALA A 443 14.34 21.46 -18.84
CA ALA A 443 14.97 21.48 -20.13
C ALA A 443 15.76 20.19 -20.39
N TYR A 444 15.53 19.60 -21.55
CA TYR A 444 16.32 18.52 -22.11
C TYR A 444 17.57 19.11 -22.78
N LEU A 445 18.74 18.71 -22.31
CA LEU A 445 20.00 19.23 -22.83
C LEU A 445 20.35 18.56 -24.16
N THR A 446 20.88 19.36 -25.08
CA THR A 446 21.46 18.93 -26.33
C THR A 446 22.79 19.61 -26.58
N GLY A 447 23.58 19.09 -27.49
CA GLY A 447 24.89 19.65 -27.88
C GLY A 447 26.08 18.76 -27.62
N ASN A 448 25.89 17.67 -26.83
CA ASN A 448 26.95 16.68 -26.57
C ASN A 448 26.58 15.26 -27.05
N GLY A 449 25.73 15.17 -28.08
CA GLY A 449 25.32 13.92 -28.70
C GLY A 449 24.23 13.19 -27.97
N GLU A 450 23.42 13.88 -27.18
CA GLU A 450 22.22 13.37 -26.52
C GLU A 450 21.19 12.96 -27.59
N PRO A 451 20.47 11.82 -27.43
CA PRO A 451 19.50 11.36 -28.40
C PRO A 451 18.27 12.27 -28.49
N VAL A 452 17.79 12.54 -29.71
CA VAL A 452 16.59 13.32 -30.01
C VAL A 452 15.59 12.53 -30.87
N ASN A 453 15.64 11.23 -30.77
CA ASN A 453 14.86 10.30 -31.57
C ASN A 453 13.78 9.61 -30.72
N LEU A 454 13.12 8.59 -31.25
CA LEU A 454 12.02 7.84 -30.59
C LEU A 454 12.43 7.14 -29.27
N THR A 455 13.74 7.00 -28.99
CA THR A 455 14.21 6.37 -27.75
C THR A 455 13.99 7.26 -26.51
N VAL A 456 13.70 8.54 -26.69
CA VAL A 456 13.37 9.49 -25.61
C VAL A 456 11.94 10.02 -25.71
N ASN A 457 11.10 9.39 -26.54
CA ASN A 457 9.73 9.83 -26.76
C ASN A 457 8.90 9.76 -25.48
N HIS A 458 8.89 8.59 -24.81
CA HIS A 458 8.12 8.39 -23.59
C HIS A 458 8.60 9.27 -22.43
N LEU A 459 9.90 9.59 -22.35
CA LEU A 459 10.45 10.56 -21.40
C LEU A 459 9.86 11.97 -21.66
N GLY A 460 9.85 12.41 -22.90
CA GLY A 460 9.29 13.70 -23.27
C GLY A 460 7.79 13.81 -23.00
N GLU A 461 7.01 12.81 -23.39
CA GLU A 461 5.58 12.74 -23.13
C GLU A 461 5.27 12.76 -21.62
N SER A 462 5.99 11.96 -20.83
CA SER A 462 5.81 11.90 -19.38
C SER A 462 6.03 13.26 -18.70
N ILE A 463 7.02 14.03 -19.14
CA ILE A 463 7.28 15.37 -18.60
C ILE A 463 6.15 16.33 -19.01
N MET A 464 5.78 16.35 -20.29
CA MET A 464 4.78 17.28 -20.82
C MET A 464 3.39 17.14 -20.21
N HIS A 465 3.07 15.99 -19.60
CA HIS A 465 1.81 15.83 -18.85
C HIS A 465 1.70 16.77 -17.64
N ASN A 466 2.81 17.06 -16.96
CA ASN A 466 2.78 17.79 -15.70
C ASN A 466 3.71 19.01 -15.65
N TYR A 467 4.64 19.18 -16.59
CA TYR A 467 5.66 20.21 -16.59
C TYR A 467 5.86 20.80 -17.99
N ASN A 468 6.43 21.99 -18.05
CA ASN A 468 6.84 22.56 -19.33
C ASN A 468 8.17 21.96 -19.74
N LEU A 469 8.23 21.32 -20.91
CA LEU A 469 9.46 20.78 -21.48
C LEU A 469 10.02 21.73 -22.54
N ALA A 470 11.30 22.10 -22.38
CA ALA A 470 12.06 22.84 -23.37
C ALA A 470 13.27 22.02 -23.81
N VAL A 471 13.80 22.30 -24.98
CA VAL A 471 15.08 21.79 -25.44
C VAL A 471 16.12 22.90 -25.33
N PHE A 472 17.25 22.63 -24.69
CA PHE A 472 18.32 23.59 -24.46
C PHE A 472 19.63 23.12 -25.11
N ASP A 473 20.11 23.86 -26.08
CA ASP A 473 21.41 23.61 -26.75
C ASP A 473 22.53 24.26 -25.94
N LEU A 474 23.36 23.46 -25.27
CA LEU A 474 24.47 23.92 -24.44
C LEU A 474 25.52 24.70 -25.25
N LYS A 475 25.65 24.42 -26.56
CA LYS A 475 26.62 25.15 -27.40
C LYS A 475 26.20 26.62 -27.61
N LYS A 476 24.89 26.94 -27.59
CA LYS A 476 24.33 28.26 -27.89
C LYS A 476 24.31 29.24 -26.71
N GLY A 477 24.31 28.74 -25.44
CA GLY A 477 24.22 29.70 -24.34
C GLY A 477 24.51 29.11 -22.97
N PHE A 478 24.31 29.94 -21.93
CA PHE A 478 24.32 29.55 -20.52
C PHE A 478 22.89 29.24 -20.07
N PRO A 479 22.63 28.10 -19.41
CA PRO A 479 21.33 27.86 -18.83
C PRO A 479 21.06 28.75 -17.63
N ASP A 480 19.84 29.30 -17.56
CA ASP A 480 19.39 30.21 -16.51
C ASP A 480 18.57 29.49 -15.46
N ALA A 481 19.08 29.36 -14.25
CA ALA A 481 18.42 28.64 -13.13
C ALA A 481 17.12 29.31 -12.64
N GLN A 482 16.86 30.59 -12.99
CA GLN A 482 15.61 31.27 -12.69
C GLN A 482 14.51 30.87 -13.67
N LYS A 483 14.86 30.58 -14.93
CA LYS A 483 13.91 30.21 -15.99
C LYS A 483 13.75 28.68 -16.10
N ILE A 484 14.83 27.97 -15.95
CA ILE A 484 14.87 26.48 -16.04
C ILE A 484 15.21 25.94 -14.65
N LYS A 485 14.27 25.22 -14.03
CA LYS A 485 14.46 24.70 -12.69
C LYS A 485 15.31 23.43 -12.68
N THR A 486 15.15 22.57 -13.68
CA THR A 486 15.86 21.29 -13.80
C THR A 486 16.36 21.08 -15.22
N LEU A 487 17.63 20.66 -15.38
CA LEU A 487 18.23 20.18 -16.61
C LEU A 487 18.28 18.66 -16.63
N LEU A 488 18.00 18.07 -17.79
CA LEU A 488 18.14 16.64 -18.05
C LEU A 488 19.28 16.42 -19.03
N ILE A 489 20.29 15.69 -18.62
CA ILE A 489 21.42 15.25 -19.46
C ILE A 489 21.29 13.74 -19.60
N VAL A 490 20.86 13.28 -20.79
CA VAL A 490 20.52 11.86 -21.01
C VAL A 490 21.39 11.30 -22.12
N LYS A 491 22.15 10.27 -21.80
CA LYS A 491 22.98 9.49 -22.76
C LYS A 491 23.86 10.36 -23.67
N PRO A 492 24.67 11.29 -23.13
CA PRO A 492 25.62 12.04 -23.95
C PRO A 492 26.67 11.10 -24.55
N THR A 493 27.05 11.35 -25.81
CA THR A 493 28.01 10.51 -26.54
C THR A 493 29.30 11.23 -26.90
N GLN A 494 29.31 12.58 -26.72
CA GLN A 494 30.48 13.42 -27.05
C GLN A 494 31.04 14.07 -25.78
N ALA A 495 32.35 14.26 -25.72
CA ALA A 495 33.04 14.86 -24.59
C ALA A 495 32.62 16.30 -24.33
N PHE A 496 32.48 16.66 -23.05
CA PHE A 496 32.19 18.05 -22.62
C PHE A 496 33.48 18.88 -22.62
N THR A 497 33.43 20.02 -23.26
CA THR A 497 34.54 20.99 -23.22
C THR A 497 34.57 21.69 -21.86
N ASP A 498 35.70 22.33 -21.51
CA ASP A 498 35.78 23.12 -20.29
C ASP A 498 34.76 24.27 -20.24
N LEU A 499 34.40 24.83 -21.40
CA LEU A 499 33.34 25.83 -21.48
C LEU A 499 31.95 25.23 -21.23
N ASP A 500 31.67 24.01 -21.72
CA ASP A 500 30.42 23.31 -21.43
C ASP A 500 30.30 23.01 -19.92
N LYS A 501 31.37 22.52 -19.31
CA LYS A 501 31.44 22.29 -17.87
C LYS A 501 31.25 23.56 -17.07
N LEU A 502 31.85 24.68 -17.50
CA LEU A 502 31.67 25.97 -16.87
C LEU A 502 30.20 26.44 -16.88
N LYS A 503 29.49 26.25 -18.01
CA LYS A 503 28.09 26.60 -18.14
C LYS A 503 27.24 25.84 -17.18
N LEU A 504 27.44 24.52 -17.07
CA LEU A 504 26.72 23.63 -16.14
C LEU A 504 27.08 23.95 -14.68
N ASP A 505 28.36 24.18 -14.40
CA ASP A 505 28.85 24.53 -13.08
C ASP A 505 28.18 25.81 -12.57
N GLN A 506 28.15 26.87 -13.37
CA GLN A 506 27.53 28.14 -12.97
C GLN A 506 25.99 28.04 -12.82
N TYR A 507 25.35 27.17 -13.62
CA TYR A 507 23.93 26.86 -13.45
C TYR A 507 23.68 26.20 -12.11
N VAL A 508 24.51 25.22 -11.71
CA VAL A 508 24.43 24.56 -10.40
C VAL A 508 24.69 25.54 -9.26
N MET A 509 25.71 26.42 -9.43
CA MET A 509 26.03 27.44 -8.44
C MET A 509 24.85 28.41 -8.23
N ALA A 510 24.08 28.70 -9.28
CA ALA A 510 22.87 29.51 -9.20
C ALA A 510 21.65 28.81 -8.58
N GLY A 511 21.76 27.51 -8.24
CA GLY A 511 20.70 26.72 -7.62
C GLY A 511 19.86 25.90 -8.62
N GLY A 512 20.35 25.71 -9.84
CA GLY A 512 19.72 24.82 -10.81
C GLY A 512 19.92 23.36 -10.46
N ASN A 513 18.94 22.51 -10.72
CA ASN A 513 19.01 21.06 -10.51
C ASN A 513 19.38 20.33 -11.79
N ILE A 514 20.08 19.20 -11.69
CA ILE A 514 20.42 18.38 -12.86
C ILE A 514 20.15 16.90 -12.57
N ILE A 515 19.60 16.20 -13.55
CA ILE A 515 19.63 14.75 -13.63
C ILE A 515 20.69 14.36 -14.67
N TRP A 516 21.71 13.64 -14.20
CA TRP A 516 22.80 13.11 -15.00
C TRP A 516 22.53 11.64 -15.25
N ALA A 517 22.14 11.26 -16.47
CA ALA A 517 21.98 9.88 -16.88
C ALA A 517 23.09 9.55 -17.89
N ILE A 518 24.12 8.85 -17.43
CA ILE A 518 25.41 8.75 -18.12
C ILE A 518 25.84 7.30 -18.27
N ASP A 519 26.01 6.86 -19.51
CA ASP A 519 26.71 5.61 -19.83
C ASP A 519 28.21 5.87 -19.84
N LYS A 520 28.91 5.44 -18.80
CA LYS A 520 30.34 5.61 -18.68
C LYS A 520 31.10 4.83 -19.73
N LEU A 521 30.63 3.61 -20.03
CA LEU A 521 31.26 2.73 -21.06
C LEU A 521 30.39 2.70 -22.33
N TYR A 522 31.07 2.46 -23.46
CA TYR A 522 30.37 2.07 -24.67
C TYR A 522 29.98 0.59 -24.54
N ALA A 523 28.77 0.34 -24.17
CA ALA A 523 28.20 -0.99 -24.05
C ALA A 523 26.73 -0.92 -24.53
N GLU A 524 26.46 -1.60 -25.64
CA GLU A 524 25.16 -1.56 -26.33
C GLU A 524 24.73 -2.99 -26.67
N TYR A 525 23.44 -3.33 -26.39
CA TYR A 525 22.92 -4.68 -26.72
C TYR A 525 22.98 -5.00 -28.22
N ASP A 526 22.72 -4.02 -29.08
CA ASP A 526 22.78 -4.15 -30.53
C ASP A 526 24.16 -4.50 -31.04
N SER A 527 25.24 -4.17 -30.31
CA SER A 527 26.59 -4.50 -30.65
C SER A 527 26.85 -6.00 -30.61
N LEU A 528 26.17 -6.75 -29.68
CA LEU A 528 26.29 -8.22 -29.65
C LEU A 528 25.73 -8.89 -30.91
N GLN A 529 24.63 -8.36 -31.41
CA GLN A 529 24.00 -8.89 -32.63
C GLN A 529 24.86 -8.68 -33.86
N LYS A 530 25.63 -7.58 -33.88
CA LYS A 530 26.54 -7.22 -35.02
C LYS A 530 27.90 -7.92 -34.97
N THR A 531 28.31 -8.45 -33.79
CA THR A 531 29.66 -8.94 -33.53
C THR A 531 29.74 -10.41 -33.14
N SER A 532 28.89 -11.27 -33.66
CA SER A 532 28.88 -12.71 -33.35
C SER A 532 28.85 -13.08 -31.86
N GLY A 533 28.18 -12.24 -31.04
CA GLY A 533 27.86 -12.53 -29.62
C GLY A 533 28.92 -12.10 -28.61
N SER A 534 29.95 -11.35 -29.00
CA SER A 534 30.92 -10.74 -28.05
C SER A 534 31.55 -9.46 -28.61
N TYR A 535 31.82 -8.49 -27.70
CA TYR A 535 32.55 -7.27 -27.99
C TYR A 535 33.25 -6.72 -26.75
N ILE A 536 34.13 -5.75 -26.92
CA ILE A 536 34.87 -5.10 -25.83
C ILE A 536 34.19 -3.77 -25.50
N ALA A 537 33.71 -3.61 -24.27
CA ALA A 537 33.24 -2.35 -23.72
C ALA A 537 34.40 -1.48 -23.24
N TYR A 538 34.42 -0.22 -23.63
CA TYR A 538 35.48 0.75 -23.31
C TYR A 538 34.91 2.10 -22.86
N ASP A 539 35.70 2.90 -22.14
CA ASP A 539 35.29 4.21 -21.63
C ASP A 539 34.97 5.19 -22.78
N ARG A 540 33.84 5.88 -22.66
CA ARG A 540 33.36 6.90 -23.62
C ARG A 540 34.17 8.20 -23.56
N ASN A 541 34.94 8.41 -22.49
CA ASN A 541 35.79 9.60 -22.30
C ASN A 541 34.96 10.91 -22.35
N LEU A 542 33.86 10.99 -21.65
CA LEU A 542 32.97 12.14 -21.69
C LEU A 542 33.53 13.40 -21.00
N ALA A 543 34.69 13.31 -20.35
CA ALA A 543 35.40 14.39 -19.65
C ALA A 543 34.58 15.06 -18.52
N LEU A 544 33.66 14.31 -17.87
CA LEU A 544 32.83 14.78 -16.74
C LEU A 544 33.37 14.38 -15.37
N ASP A 545 34.40 13.54 -15.32
CA ASP A 545 34.91 12.92 -14.09
C ASP A 545 35.34 13.97 -13.05
N ASP A 546 36.07 15.03 -13.49
CA ASP A 546 36.51 16.11 -12.60
C ASP A 546 35.36 16.92 -12.00
N LEU A 547 34.31 17.18 -12.79
CA LEU A 547 33.12 17.92 -12.35
C LEU A 547 32.30 17.10 -11.35
N LEU A 548 31.99 15.87 -11.67
CA LEU A 548 31.21 14.99 -10.79
C LEU A 548 31.98 14.67 -9.50
N PHE A 549 33.30 14.44 -9.60
CA PHE A 549 34.17 14.24 -8.43
C PHE A 549 34.14 15.47 -7.50
N LYS A 550 34.20 16.67 -8.07
CA LYS A 550 34.12 17.91 -7.29
C LYS A 550 32.78 18.06 -6.57
N TYR A 551 31.69 17.52 -7.14
CA TYR A 551 30.36 17.55 -6.55
C TYR A 551 30.13 16.43 -5.51
N GLY A 552 30.94 15.39 -5.52
CA GLY A 552 30.91 14.35 -4.50
C GLY A 552 30.47 12.96 -4.99
N ALA A 553 30.56 12.69 -6.30
CA ALA A 553 30.35 11.38 -6.87
C ALA A 553 31.37 11.06 -7.96
N ARG A 554 31.64 9.78 -8.17
CA ARG A 554 32.47 9.27 -9.26
C ARG A 554 31.79 8.07 -9.90
N ILE A 555 31.53 8.12 -11.20
CA ILE A 555 31.11 6.96 -11.98
C ILE A 555 32.38 6.21 -12.38
N ASN A 556 32.48 4.96 -11.98
CA ASN A 556 33.67 4.14 -12.25
C ASN A 556 33.63 3.56 -13.67
N SER A 557 34.81 3.44 -14.31
CA SER A 557 34.95 2.80 -15.63
C SER A 557 34.87 1.29 -15.48
N ASN A 558 33.69 0.76 -15.23
CA ASN A 558 33.42 -0.65 -15.03
C ASN A 558 31.97 -1.00 -15.41
N LEU A 559 31.67 -2.30 -15.57
CA LEU A 559 30.34 -2.83 -15.71
C LEU A 559 29.94 -3.58 -14.42
N VAL A 560 28.76 -3.34 -13.98
CA VAL A 560 28.15 -4.05 -12.85
C VAL A 560 27.27 -5.17 -13.40
N GLN A 561 27.43 -6.35 -12.85
CA GLN A 561 26.60 -7.52 -13.12
C GLN A 561 25.93 -7.99 -11.83
N ASP A 562 24.71 -8.53 -11.93
CA ASP A 562 23.98 -9.11 -10.81
C ASP A 562 23.23 -10.36 -11.26
N LEU A 563 23.09 -11.36 -10.37
CA LEU A 563 22.30 -12.57 -10.66
C LEU A 563 20.79 -12.28 -10.64
N ASN A 564 20.36 -11.22 -9.93
CA ASN A 564 19.00 -10.71 -10.01
C ASN A 564 18.87 -9.78 -11.24
N CYS A 565 18.57 -10.36 -12.40
CA CYS A 565 18.63 -9.69 -13.68
C CYS A 565 17.49 -10.09 -14.63
N ALA A 566 17.35 -9.33 -15.69
CA ALA A 566 16.39 -9.63 -16.75
C ALA A 566 16.77 -10.92 -17.51
N LYS A 567 15.75 -11.58 -18.03
CA LYS A 567 15.91 -12.80 -18.83
C LYS A 567 15.83 -12.44 -20.32
N LEU A 568 16.86 -12.82 -21.10
CA LEU A 568 16.88 -12.64 -22.53
C LEU A 568 16.51 -13.92 -23.28
N PRO A 569 15.81 -13.84 -24.43
CA PRO A 569 15.61 -14.99 -25.31
C PRO A 569 16.95 -15.41 -25.91
N MET A 570 17.36 -16.65 -25.66
CA MET A 570 18.59 -17.22 -26.13
C MET A 570 18.34 -18.56 -26.81
N VAL A 571 19.07 -18.84 -27.88
CA VAL A 571 19.05 -20.15 -28.52
C VAL A 571 19.88 -21.11 -27.67
N ILE A 572 19.23 -22.16 -27.15
CA ILE A 572 19.85 -23.18 -26.29
C ILE A 572 20.09 -24.50 -27.02
N GLY A 573 19.58 -24.68 -28.23
CA GLY A 573 19.70 -25.88 -29.06
C GLY A 573 18.87 -25.77 -30.32
N GLU A 574 18.84 -26.85 -31.08
CA GLU A 574 18.01 -26.99 -32.28
C GLU A 574 17.07 -28.21 -32.12
N GLU A 575 15.85 -28.09 -32.57
CA GLU A 575 14.93 -29.22 -32.69
C GLU A 575 15.40 -30.15 -33.85
N GLU A 576 14.85 -31.39 -33.88
CA GLU A 576 15.16 -32.36 -34.96
C GLU A 576 14.83 -31.82 -36.38
N ASN A 577 13.97 -30.85 -36.49
CA ASN A 577 13.56 -30.17 -37.71
C ASN A 577 14.50 -28.99 -38.09
N GLY A 578 15.50 -28.68 -37.30
CA GLY A 578 16.45 -27.56 -37.49
C GLY A 578 15.93 -26.20 -36.97
N SER A 579 14.79 -26.16 -36.33
CA SER A 579 14.28 -24.91 -35.70
C SER A 579 15.02 -24.63 -34.40
N PRO A 580 15.42 -23.34 -34.12
CA PRO A 580 16.14 -23.00 -32.89
C PRO A 580 15.21 -23.13 -31.68
N ILE A 581 15.67 -23.82 -30.63
CA ILE A 581 15.00 -23.84 -29.32
C ILE A 581 15.35 -22.55 -28.58
N ILE A 582 14.39 -21.65 -28.42
CA ILE A 582 14.58 -20.39 -27.73
C ILE A 582 14.08 -20.49 -26.30
N GLN A 583 14.94 -20.23 -25.33
CA GLN A 583 14.60 -20.16 -23.91
C GLN A 583 15.01 -18.83 -23.31
N ARG A 584 14.20 -18.29 -22.37
CA ARG A 584 14.56 -17.08 -21.63
C ARG A 584 15.54 -17.41 -20.51
N MET A 585 16.77 -16.90 -20.65
CA MET A 585 17.85 -17.14 -19.69
C MET A 585 18.25 -15.85 -18.99
N PRO A 586 18.57 -15.88 -17.66
CA PRO A 586 19.08 -14.73 -16.95
C PRO A 586 20.36 -14.18 -17.63
N TRP A 587 20.44 -12.86 -17.77
CA TRP A 587 21.63 -12.23 -18.35
C TRP A 587 22.14 -11.11 -17.44
N PRO A 588 23.26 -11.32 -16.72
CA PRO A 588 23.71 -10.49 -15.61
C PRO A 588 24.01 -9.02 -15.93
N TYR A 589 24.18 -8.65 -17.19
CA TYR A 589 24.41 -7.26 -17.61
C TYR A 589 23.17 -6.37 -17.55
N PHE A 590 21.97 -6.96 -17.33
CA PHE A 590 20.72 -6.23 -17.16
C PHE A 590 20.17 -6.40 -15.74
N PRO A 591 20.92 -5.92 -14.73
CA PRO A 591 20.50 -6.08 -13.35
C PRO A 591 19.24 -5.29 -13.01
N PHE A 592 18.47 -5.82 -12.09
CA PHE A 592 17.41 -5.09 -11.42
C PHE A 592 17.97 -4.36 -10.20
N LEU A 593 17.56 -3.11 -10.03
CA LEU A 593 17.97 -2.30 -8.89
C LEU A 593 16.87 -2.21 -7.85
N ASN A 594 17.27 -2.24 -6.59
CA ASN A 594 16.39 -2.04 -5.44
C ASN A 594 16.54 -0.62 -4.90
N GLY A 595 15.42 -0.03 -4.48
CA GLY A 595 15.37 1.32 -3.90
C GLY A 595 15.74 1.34 -2.42
N ASN A 596 16.38 2.41 -1.98
CA ASN A 596 16.53 2.72 -0.55
C ASN A 596 15.20 3.21 0.00
N GLU A 597 14.48 2.37 0.73
CA GLU A 597 13.12 2.64 1.25
C GLU A 597 13.02 3.87 2.16
N GLN A 598 14.12 4.42 2.62
CA GLN A 598 14.12 5.64 3.44
C GLN A 598 14.00 6.94 2.63
N ASN A 599 14.24 6.88 1.30
CA ASN A 599 14.15 8.07 0.45
C ASN A 599 12.83 8.11 -0.32
N PRO A 600 12.10 9.24 -0.30
CA PRO A 600 10.77 9.36 -0.93
C PRO A 600 10.78 9.16 -2.46
N ILE A 601 11.92 9.33 -3.15
CA ILE A 601 12.02 9.08 -4.60
C ILE A 601 11.79 7.59 -4.92
N VAL A 602 12.33 6.71 -4.10
CA VAL A 602 12.39 5.26 -4.35
C VAL A 602 11.57 4.43 -3.37
N GLN A 603 10.91 5.08 -2.44
CA GLN A 603 10.05 4.42 -1.47
C GLN A 603 8.81 3.81 -2.15
N ASN A 604 8.47 2.58 -1.79
CA ASN A 604 7.37 1.81 -2.39
C ASN A 604 7.49 1.69 -3.93
N LEU A 605 8.71 1.74 -4.44
CA LEU A 605 9.01 1.55 -5.85
C LEU A 605 9.31 0.07 -6.11
N ASP A 606 8.79 -0.46 -7.23
CA ASP A 606 9.20 -1.77 -7.71
C ASP A 606 10.63 -1.72 -8.30
N ARG A 607 11.15 -2.87 -8.70
CA ARG A 607 12.49 -2.98 -9.29
C ARG A 607 12.65 -2.10 -10.52
N VAL A 608 13.78 -1.44 -10.61
CA VAL A 608 14.16 -0.62 -11.76
C VAL A 608 15.09 -1.41 -12.66
N LEU A 609 14.78 -1.47 -13.93
CA LEU A 609 15.59 -2.17 -14.94
C LEU A 609 16.76 -1.29 -15.37
N THR A 610 17.94 -1.90 -15.54
CA THR A 610 19.14 -1.24 -16.06
C THR A 610 19.79 -2.03 -17.20
N TYR A 611 20.61 -1.34 -17.98
CA TYR A 611 21.33 -1.90 -19.12
C TYR A 611 22.80 -1.50 -19.03
N PHE A 612 23.68 -2.43 -18.71
CA PHE A 612 25.13 -2.21 -18.59
C PHE A 612 25.52 -1.10 -17.58
N PRO A 613 24.95 -1.06 -16.37
CA PRO A 613 25.26 -0.01 -15.42
C PRO A 613 26.72 -0.06 -14.95
N SER A 614 27.24 1.11 -14.58
CA SER A 614 28.52 1.25 -13.90
C SER A 614 28.31 1.47 -12.40
N SER A 615 29.31 1.21 -11.55
CA SER A 615 29.22 1.52 -10.13
C SER A 615 29.51 3.01 -9.86
N ILE A 616 28.88 3.57 -8.84
CA ILE A 616 29.11 4.95 -8.37
C ILE A 616 29.77 4.94 -7.00
N ASP A 617 30.88 5.65 -6.84
CA ASP A 617 31.47 5.93 -5.55
C ASP A 617 31.01 7.31 -5.06
N THR A 618 30.71 7.44 -3.76
CA THR A 618 30.43 8.71 -3.12
C THR A 618 31.66 9.27 -2.42
N ILE A 619 31.97 10.56 -2.68
CA ILE A 619 33.19 11.21 -2.20
C ILE A 619 32.81 12.30 -1.16
N ALA A 620 33.54 12.38 -0.05
CA ALA A 620 33.27 13.35 0.99
C ALA A 620 33.52 14.78 0.51
N VAL A 621 32.46 15.61 0.44
CA VAL A 621 32.51 17.04 0.13
C VAL A 621 31.76 17.78 1.23
N ALA A 622 32.41 18.82 1.80
CA ALA A 622 31.83 19.58 2.90
C ALA A 622 30.53 20.30 2.47
N GLY A 623 29.47 20.13 3.24
CA GLY A 623 28.17 20.76 3.02
C GLY A 623 27.31 20.10 1.92
N ILE A 624 27.70 18.92 1.41
CA ILE A 624 26.92 18.12 0.48
C ILE A 624 26.44 16.85 1.16
N GLN A 625 25.12 16.72 1.22
CA GLN A 625 24.47 15.48 1.65
C GLN A 625 24.40 14.49 0.48
N LYS A 626 24.65 13.23 0.74
CA LYS A 626 24.66 12.15 -0.25
C LYS A 626 23.72 11.06 0.19
N THR A 627 22.90 10.62 -0.75
CA THR A 627 21.95 9.53 -0.53
C THR A 627 22.02 8.55 -1.69
N ILE A 628 22.30 7.29 -1.42
CA ILE A 628 22.20 6.23 -2.43
C ILE A 628 20.71 6.00 -2.67
N LEU A 629 20.26 6.14 -3.91
CA LEU A 629 18.87 5.94 -4.30
C LEU A 629 18.60 4.49 -4.70
N LEU A 630 19.42 3.97 -5.63
CA LEU A 630 19.26 2.63 -6.18
C LEU A 630 20.60 1.90 -6.11
N SER A 631 20.54 0.62 -5.76
CA SER A 631 21.69 -0.28 -5.72
C SER A 631 21.32 -1.67 -6.22
N THR A 632 22.34 -2.45 -6.58
CA THR A 632 22.18 -3.88 -6.91
C THR A 632 21.82 -4.70 -5.66
N ASP A 633 21.56 -5.99 -5.87
CA ASP A 633 21.26 -6.95 -4.81
C ASP A 633 22.54 -7.49 -4.14
N SER A 634 22.43 -8.59 -3.43
CA SER A 634 23.52 -9.24 -2.65
C SER A 634 24.51 -10.03 -3.50
N ASN A 635 24.16 -10.37 -4.74
CA ASN A 635 24.94 -11.27 -5.59
C ASN A 635 25.41 -10.56 -6.87
N SER A 636 26.27 -9.56 -6.69
CA SER A 636 26.80 -8.74 -7.79
C SER A 636 28.29 -8.98 -7.99
N ARG A 637 28.78 -8.56 -9.15
CA ARG A 637 30.23 -8.43 -9.44
C ARG A 637 30.53 -7.21 -10.31
N ILE A 638 31.81 -6.84 -10.38
CA ILE A 638 32.31 -5.72 -11.16
C ILE A 638 33.30 -6.25 -12.20
N LEU A 639 33.14 -5.80 -13.45
CA LEU A 639 34.10 -6.05 -14.55
C LEU A 639 34.76 -4.71 -14.91
N SER A 640 36.08 -4.60 -14.73
CA SER A 640 36.84 -3.38 -15.03
C SER A 640 37.01 -3.18 -16.55
N SER A 641 36.96 -1.91 -17.00
CA SER A 641 37.22 -1.55 -18.39
C SER A 641 38.72 -1.67 -18.74
N PRO A 642 39.07 -2.16 -19.97
CA PRO A 642 38.20 -2.68 -21.01
C PRO A 642 37.59 -4.04 -20.63
N SER A 643 36.30 -4.22 -20.83
CA SER A 643 35.53 -5.41 -20.39
C SER A 643 34.99 -6.16 -21.61
N LEU A 644 35.22 -7.47 -21.65
CA LEU A 644 34.58 -8.32 -22.63
C LEU A 644 33.12 -8.58 -22.26
N VAL A 645 32.20 -8.16 -23.14
CA VAL A 645 30.77 -8.44 -23.02
C VAL A 645 30.45 -9.65 -23.89
N GLU A 646 29.86 -10.68 -23.27
CA GLU A 646 29.56 -11.95 -23.96
C GLU A 646 28.12 -12.38 -23.66
N MET A 647 27.48 -13.03 -24.62
CA MET A 647 26.14 -13.59 -24.51
C MET A 647 26.08 -14.73 -23.47
N ASN A 648 27.16 -15.45 -23.26
CA ASN A 648 27.27 -16.58 -22.34
C ASN A 648 27.78 -16.22 -20.94
N SER A 649 27.83 -14.94 -20.59
CA SER A 649 28.23 -14.49 -19.25
C SER A 649 27.24 -15.00 -18.16
N GLY A 650 27.78 -15.45 -17.02
CA GLY A 650 27.02 -16.03 -15.92
C GLY A 650 26.67 -17.53 -16.09
N LYS A 651 27.13 -18.18 -17.17
CA LYS A 651 26.78 -19.58 -17.45
C LYS A 651 27.98 -20.55 -17.31
N ARG A 652 29.20 -20.02 -17.16
CA ARG A 652 30.38 -20.85 -17.03
C ARG A 652 30.49 -21.45 -15.65
N GLU A 653 30.95 -22.70 -15.56
CA GLU A 653 31.19 -23.39 -14.29
C GLU A 653 32.23 -22.61 -13.48
N GLY A 654 31.94 -22.34 -12.18
CA GLY A 654 32.77 -21.51 -11.30
C GLY A 654 32.60 -19.99 -11.45
N GLU A 655 31.93 -19.50 -12.52
CA GLU A 655 31.71 -18.05 -12.69
C GLU A 655 30.76 -17.47 -11.62
N LEU A 656 29.80 -18.25 -11.14
CA LEU A 656 28.83 -17.85 -10.10
C LEU A 656 29.52 -17.50 -8.77
N GLU A 657 30.65 -18.13 -8.46
CA GLU A 657 31.41 -17.83 -7.25
C GLU A 657 32.05 -16.43 -7.26
N SER A 658 32.15 -15.78 -8.41
CA SER A 658 32.66 -14.41 -8.55
C SER A 658 31.66 -13.33 -8.16
N PHE A 659 30.36 -13.66 -7.98
CA PHE A 659 29.31 -12.75 -7.59
C PHE A 659 29.22 -12.60 -6.06
N GLN A 660 30.22 -11.92 -5.46
CA GLN A 660 30.38 -11.77 -4.01
C GLN A 660 30.19 -10.34 -3.52
N LYS A 661 29.94 -9.37 -4.41
CA LYS A 661 29.70 -7.99 -4.03
C LYS A 661 28.20 -7.76 -3.79
N ASN A 662 27.89 -6.82 -2.91
CA ASN A 662 26.53 -6.50 -2.54
C ASN A 662 26.29 -4.99 -2.61
N ASN A 663 25.05 -4.61 -2.86
CA ASN A 663 24.54 -3.24 -2.76
C ASN A 663 25.41 -2.20 -3.50
N LEU A 664 25.85 -2.51 -4.73
CA LEU A 664 26.63 -1.57 -5.55
C LEU A 664 25.77 -0.39 -5.97
N PRO A 665 26.13 0.87 -5.63
CA PRO A 665 25.35 2.04 -5.99
C PRO A 665 25.37 2.30 -7.50
N VAL A 666 24.19 2.55 -8.08
CA VAL A 666 23.99 2.89 -9.50
C VAL A 666 23.28 4.24 -9.66
N ALA A 667 22.52 4.66 -8.65
CA ALA A 667 21.87 5.97 -8.61
C ALA A 667 22.13 6.66 -7.27
N VAL A 668 22.56 7.93 -7.32
CA VAL A 668 22.92 8.74 -6.14
C VAL A 668 22.30 10.13 -6.22
N LEU A 669 21.76 10.61 -5.11
CA LEU A 669 21.30 11.99 -4.92
C LEU A 669 22.35 12.76 -4.12
N LEU A 670 22.71 13.93 -4.62
CA LEU A 670 23.59 14.90 -3.95
C LEU A 670 22.80 16.20 -3.71
N GLU A 671 22.82 16.72 -2.49
CA GLU A 671 22.07 17.91 -2.12
C GLU A 671 22.94 18.88 -1.33
N GLY A 672 22.91 20.15 -1.69
CA GLY A 672 23.65 21.16 -0.93
C GLY A 672 24.01 22.40 -1.74
N LYS A 673 24.96 23.15 -1.21
CA LYS A 673 25.61 24.30 -1.89
C LYS A 673 26.97 23.84 -2.42
N PHE A 674 27.01 23.51 -3.71
CA PHE A 674 28.17 22.90 -4.32
C PHE A 674 29.36 23.87 -4.44
N PRO A 675 30.61 23.35 -4.33
CA PRO A 675 31.82 24.13 -4.67
C PRO A 675 32.05 24.12 -6.19
N SER A 676 32.36 25.25 -6.77
CA SER A 676 32.67 25.33 -8.21
C SER A 676 33.95 24.59 -8.56
N LEU A 677 33.93 23.88 -9.69
CA LEU A 677 35.13 23.25 -10.29
C LEU A 677 36.15 24.33 -10.70
N PHE A 678 35.67 25.50 -11.12
CA PHE A 678 36.47 26.58 -11.68
C PHE A 678 36.96 27.63 -10.66
N SER A 679 36.72 27.42 -9.35
CA SER A 679 37.15 28.35 -8.31
C SER A 679 38.62 28.77 -8.42
N ASN A 680 39.51 27.81 -8.82
CA ASN A 680 40.96 28.00 -8.99
C ASN A 680 41.43 27.83 -10.44
N ARG A 681 40.52 27.68 -11.41
CA ARG A 681 40.87 27.41 -12.83
C ARG A 681 40.27 28.45 -13.78
N LEU A 682 39.72 29.56 -13.26
CA LEU A 682 38.99 30.54 -14.05
C LEU A 682 39.97 31.40 -14.89
N THR A 683 39.87 31.31 -16.19
CA THR A 683 40.58 32.19 -17.14
C THR A 683 39.84 33.50 -17.31
N THR A 684 40.55 34.56 -17.81
CA THR A 684 39.94 35.87 -18.10
C THR A 684 38.85 35.72 -19.16
N ALA A 685 39.12 34.95 -20.23
CA ALA A 685 38.13 34.67 -21.28
C ALA A 685 36.85 33.96 -20.76
N MET A 686 36.98 33.04 -19.83
CA MET A 686 35.83 32.40 -19.18
C MET A 686 35.02 33.40 -18.35
N ARG A 687 35.69 34.28 -17.61
CA ARG A 687 35.01 35.35 -16.82
C ARG A 687 34.25 36.31 -17.68
N ASP A 688 34.86 36.74 -18.79
CA ASP A 688 34.23 37.65 -19.75
C ASP A 688 33.04 36.99 -20.45
N SER A 689 33.15 35.71 -20.79
CA SER A 689 32.05 34.89 -21.36
C SER A 689 30.83 34.80 -20.41
N ILE A 690 31.06 34.58 -19.11
CA ILE A 690 29.99 34.54 -18.11
C ILE A 690 29.29 35.92 -18.06
N LYS A 691 30.08 37.00 -17.89
CA LYS A 691 29.56 38.36 -17.80
C LYS A 691 28.77 38.78 -19.03
N ALA A 692 29.31 38.48 -20.21
CA ALA A 692 28.64 38.78 -21.48
C ALA A 692 27.33 38.04 -21.69
N SER A 693 27.27 36.77 -21.28
CA SER A 693 26.12 35.91 -21.51
C SER A 693 25.03 35.95 -20.41
N THR A 694 25.43 36.18 -19.16
CA THR A 694 24.49 36.09 -18.01
C THR A 694 24.25 37.45 -17.34
N GLY A 695 25.11 38.46 -17.61
CA GLY A 695 25.14 39.71 -16.86
C GLY A 695 25.67 39.60 -15.44
N ASN A 696 25.92 38.39 -14.95
CA ASN A 696 26.31 38.07 -13.57
C ASN A 696 27.84 37.88 -13.45
N SER A 697 28.36 38.06 -12.24
CA SER A 697 29.72 37.64 -11.89
C SER A 697 29.81 36.16 -11.64
N PHE A 698 31.02 35.60 -11.76
CA PHE A 698 31.31 34.20 -11.47
C PHE A 698 30.99 33.82 -10.01
N TYR A 699 30.32 32.70 -9.82
CA TYR A 699 30.03 32.11 -8.52
C TYR A 699 31.05 31.02 -8.20
N ALA A 700 31.90 31.24 -7.19
CA ALA A 700 32.90 30.26 -6.71
C ALA A 700 32.28 29.16 -5.83
N LYS A 701 31.12 29.39 -5.29
CA LYS A 701 30.33 28.47 -4.48
C LYS A 701 28.83 28.69 -4.71
N GLY A 702 28.02 27.64 -4.54
CA GLY A 702 26.57 27.73 -4.69
C GLY A 702 25.94 28.80 -3.80
N ILE A 703 25.24 29.75 -4.41
CA ILE A 703 24.46 30.78 -3.72
C ILE A 703 23.15 30.26 -3.18
N ALA A 704 22.55 29.27 -3.85
CA ALA A 704 21.33 28.58 -3.46
C ALA A 704 21.57 27.05 -3.33
N LEU A 705 20.62 26.39 -2.73
CA LEU A 705 20.60 24.91 -2.68
C LEU A 705 20.33 24.35 -4.05
N SER A 706 21.10 23.37 -4.46
CA SER A 706 20.94 22.60 -5.68
C SER A 706 20.87 21.11 -5.36
N LYS A 707 20.16 20.36 -6.17
CA LYS A 707 19.99 18.91 -6.08
C LYS A 707 20.48 18.27 -7.38
N GLN A 708 21.34 17.27 -7.26
CA GLN A 708 21.90 16.55 -8.37
C GLN A 708 21.56 15.05 -8.25
N ILE A 709 20.91 14.47 -9.25
CA ILE A 709 20.70 13.01 -9.34
C ILE A 709 21.66 12.48 -10.39
N ILE A 710 22.48 11.51 -10.02
CA ILE A 710 23.48 10.90 -10.90
C ILE A 710 23.10 9.44 -11.09
N LEU A 711 22.87 9.06 -12.33
CA LEU A 711 22.58 7.70 -12.78
C LEU A 711 23.74 7.22 -13.64
N SER A 712 24.28 6.06 -13.36
CA SER A 712 25.39 5.48 -14.11
C SER A 712 24.94 4.55 -15.25
N ASP A 713 23.69 4.64 -15.61
CA ASP A 713 23.07 4.02 -16.78
C ASP A 713 21.99 4.97 -17.31
N ALA A 714 22.21 5.44 -18.54
CA ALA A 714 21.28 6.38 -19.17
C ALA A 714 20.05 5.67 -19.74
N ASP A 715 20.14 4.39 -20.02
CA ASP A 715 19.05 3.60 -20.57
C ASP A 715 17.92 3.37 -19.54
N MET A 716 18.17 3.66 -18.26
CA MET A 716 17.09 3.76 -17.27
C MET A 716 16.01 4.79 -17.63
N LEU A 717 16.39 5.86 -18.36
CA LEU A 717 15.52 6.96 -18.74
C LEU A 717 15.14 6.95 -20.23
N THR A 718 15.70 6.03 -21.02
CA THR A 718 15.31 5.83 -22.43
C THR A 718 14.22 4.78 -22.54
N ASN A 719 13.59 4.70 -23.69
CA ASN A 719 12.65 3.65 -24.04
C ASN A 719 13.11 2.84 -25.25
N GLN A 720 12.76 1.57 -25.25
CA GLN A 720 12.98 0.73 -26.42
C GLN A 720 11.96 1.04 -27.51
N VAL A 721 12.36 0.78 -28.76
CA VAL A 721 11.48 1.00 -29.94
C VAL A 721 11.28 -0.35 -30.62
N ASP A 722 10.06 -0.84 -30.57
CA ASP A 722 9.67 -2.05 -31.30
C ASP A 722 9.34 -1.70 -32.75
N VAL A 723 9.77 -2.55 -33.68
CA VAL A 723 9.61 -2.31 -35.13
C VAL A 723 8.14 -2.31 -35.55
N LYS A 724 7.26 -3.03 -34.82
CA LYS A 724 5.84 -3.19 -35.16
C LYS A 724 4.95 -2.21 -34.41
N THR A 725 5.24 -2.00 -33.14
CA THR A 725 4.37 -1.22 -32.22
C THR A 725 4.89 0.18 -31.97
N GLY A 726 6.12 0.51 -32.38
CA GLY A 726 6.74 1.81 -32.14
C GLY A 726 7.42 1.94 -30.77
N PRO A 727 7.51 3.17 -30.21
CA PRO A 727 8.17 3.36 -28.92
C PRO A 727 7.38 2.69 -27.79
N LEU A 728 8.08 1.85 -27.02
CA LEU A 728 7.55 1.17 -25.83
C LEU A 728 7.59 2.12 -24.60
N PRO A 729 6.78 1.89 -23.59
CA PRO A 729 6.92 2.57 -22.31
C PRO A 729 8.30 2.37 -21.68
N MET A 730 8.79 3.38 -20.95
CA MET A 730 10.05 3.30 -20.19
C MET A 730 10.00 2.13 -19.19
N GLY A 731 11.06 1.32 -19.13
CA GLY A 731 11.12 0.11 -18.30
C GLY A 731 10.39 -1.10 -18.89
N MET A 732 9.96 -1.08 -20.15
CA MET A 732 9.36 -2.22 -20.83
C MET A 732 10.36 -2.87 -21.78
N ILE A 733 10.38 -4.21 -21.81
CA ILE A 733 11.21 -5.01 -22.72
C ILE A 733 10.27 -5.64 -23.78
N PRO A 734 10.65 -5.69 -25.07
CA PRO A 734 9.78 -6.14 -26.17
C PRO A 734 9.20 -7.55 -26.02
N TYR A 735 9.83 -8.42 -25.24
CA TYR A 735 9.46 -9.81 -25.05
C TYR A 735 8.91 -10.12 -23.64
N GLU A 736 8.65 -9.09 -22.81
CA GLU A 736 8.02 -9.22 -21.51
C GLU A 736 6.79 -8.30 -21.43
N GLU A 737 5.69 -8.80 -20.92
CA GLU A 737 4.48 -8.00 -20.66
C GLU A 737 4.59 -7.16 -19.38
N TYR A 738 5.71 -7.30 -18.66
CA TYR A 738 5.96 -6.62 -17.41
C TYR A 738 6.66 -5.29 -17.62
N GLN A 739 6.09 -4.21 -17.05
CA GLN A 739 6.71 -2.89 -17.04
C GLN A 739 7.40 -2.67 -15.69
N PHE A 740 8.71 -2.49 -15.71
CA PHE A 740 9.51 -2.14 -14.55
C PHE A 740 9.29 -0.68 -14.14
N ALA A 741 9.65 -0.33 -12.92
CA ALA A 741 9.33 0.98 -12.31
C ALA A 741 10.23 2.14 -12.76
N ASN A 742 10.84 2.07 -13.94
CA ASN A 742 11.70 3.12 -14.48
C ASN A 742 10.97 4.47 -14.64
N HIS A 743 9.76 4.42 -15.21
CA HIS A 743 8.91 5.60 -15.37
C HIS A 743 8.56 6.23 -14.01
N ASP A 744 8.14 5.43 -13.03
CA ASP A 744 7.79 5.91 -11.70
C ASP A 744 9.00 6.49 -10.96
N PHE A 745 10.17 5.85 -11.08
CA PHE A 745 11.42 6.38 -10.56
C PHE A 745 11.72 7.76 -11.13
N PHE A 746 11.64 7.91 -12.45
CA PHE A 746 11.91 9.17 -13.13
C PHE A 746 10.93 10.27 -12.71
N MET A 747 9.64 10.00 -12.72
CA MET A 747 8.62 10.97 -12.33
C MET A 747 8.73 11.39 -10.87
N ASN A 748 9.09 10.45 -9.98
CA ASN A 748 9.36 10.77 -8.59
C ASN A 748 10.62 11.63 -8.43
N ALA A 749 11.67 11.34 -9.20
CA ALA A 749 12.89 12.14 -9.21
C ALA A 749 12.60 13.59 -9.69
N ILE A 750 11.84 13.74 -10.77
CA ILE A 750 11.39 15.05 -11.25
C ILE A 750 10.56 15.80 -10.20
N ALA A 751 9.59 15.13 -9.57
CA ALA A 751 8.77 15.74 -8.52
C ALA A 751 9.64 16.18 -7.33
N TYR A 752 10.59 15.35 -6.90
CA TYR A 752 11.52 15.69 -5.81
C TYR A 752 12.40 16.91 -6.09
N LEU A 753 12.78 17.13 -7.35
CA LEU A 753 13.60 18.26 -7.76
C LEU A 753 12.80 19.56 -7.91
N ASN A 754 11.51 19.48 -8.24
CA ASN A 754 10.72 20.64 -8.67
C ASN A 754 9.61 21.03 -7.71
N GLU A 755 9.12 20.11 -6.85
CA GLU A 755 7.98 20.32 -5.98
C GLU A 755 8.40 20.45 -4.50
N PRO A 756 7.51 20.98 -3.63
CA PRO A 756 7.79 21.06 -2.20
C PRO A 756 8.00 19.66 -1.58
N ILE A 757 9.05 19.53 -0.75
CA ILE A 757 9.39 18.27 -0.06
C ILE A 757 8.22 17.79 0.82
N SER A 758 7.40 18.72 1.33
CA SER A 758 6.21 18.40 2.13
C SER A 758 5.20 17.53 1.38
N LEU A 759 5.05 17.68 0.06
CA LEU A 759 4.18 16.85 -0.76
C LEU A 759 4.64 15.39 -0.77
N LEU A 760 5.94 15.18 -0.88
CA LEU A 760 6.54 13.84 -0.90
C LEU A 760 6.53 13.15 0.48
N ALA A 761 6.33 13.91 1.55
CA ALA A 761 6.18 13.35 2.88
C ALA A 761 4.92 12.46 3.01
N SER A 762 3.88 12.73 2.22
CA SER A 762 2.66 11.89 2.18
C SER A 762 2.93 10.49 1.59
N ARG A 763 4.03 10.31 0.86
CA ARG A 763 4.47 9.03 0.32
C ARG A 763 5.13 8.12 1.36
N ARG A 764 5.54 8.66 2.52
CA ARG A 764 6.21 7.93 3.60
C ARG A 764 5.32 6.98 4.38
N LYS A 765 4.05 6.81 4.04
CA LYS A 765 3.21 5.79 4.63
C LYS A 765 3.65 4.40 4.15
N GLU A 766 4.63 3.84 4.84
CA GLU A 766 5.06 2.46 4.61
C GLU A 766 3.99 1.49 5.10
N GLN A 767 3.65 0.54 4.27
CA GLN A 767 3.09 -0.71 4.75
C GLN A 767 4.25 -1.70 4.92
N ILE A 768 4.80 -1.76 6.12
CA ILE A 768 5.79 -2.78 6.44
C ILE A 768 5.09 -4.14 6.40
N LEU A 769 5.45 -4.95 5.42
CA LEU A 769 5.06 -6.36 5.38
C LEU A 769 5.81 -7.07 6.50
N ARG A 770 5.09 -7.37 7.58
CA ARG A 770 5.63 -8.05 8.74
C ARG A 770 5.61 -9.54 8.46
N LEU A 771 6.74 -10.09 8.07
CA LEU A 771 6.87 -11.49 7.70
C LEU A 771 7.18 -12.36 8.93
N LEU A 772 6.68 -13.59 8.90
CA LEU A 772 7.09 -14.65 9.81
C LEU A 772 8.47 -15.18 9.38
N ASN A 773 9.32 -15.49 10.35
CA ASN A 773 10.58 -16.16 10.10
C ASN A 773 10.32 -17.60 9.64
N ARG A 774 10.43 -17.86 8.35
CA ARG A 774 10.13 -19.14 7.72
C ARG A 774 10.95 -20.27 8.32
N GLN A 775 12.25 -20.06 8.53
CA GLN A 775 13.11 -21.08 9.07
C GLN A 775 12.66 -21.51 10.46
N LYS A 776 12.36 -20.55 11.36
CA LYS A 776 11.85 -20.85 12.71
C LYS A 776 10.48 -21.57 12.68
N VAL A 777 9.61 -21.20 11.71
CA VAL A 777 8.28 -21.80 11.58
C VAL A 777 8.38 -23.20 11.02
N GLU A 778 9.18 -23.47 9.99
CA GLU A 778 9.30 -24.76 9.34
C GLU A 778 10.03 -25.79 10.21
N GLU A 779 11.14 -25.40 10.86
CA GLU A 779 11.91 -26.26 11.77
C GLU A 779 11.08 -26.75 12.96
N ASN A 780 10.13 -25.94 13.44
CA ASN A 780 9.35 -26.22 14.64
C ASN A 780 7.83 -26.26 14.39
N ARG A 781 7.39 -26.48 13.15
CA ARG A 781 5.99 -26.32 12.73
C ARG A 781 4.98 -27.06 13.63
N ILE A 782 5.21 -28.33 13.89
CA ILE A 782 4.32 -29.17 14.72
C ILE A 782 4.28 -28.63 16.15
N LEU A 783 5.40 -28.25 16.72
CA LEU A 783 5.48 -27.71 18.08
C LEU A 783 4.77 -26.36 18.17
N VAL A 784 4.94 -25.48 17.19
CA VAL A 784 4.26 -24.18 17.11
C VAL A 784 2.74 -24.36 16.99
N GLN A 785 2.26 -25.30 16.17
CA GLN A 785 0.84 -25.61 16.04
C GLN A 785 0.27 -26.14 17.36
N ILE A 786 0.97 -27.06 18.04
CA ILE A 786 0.57 -27.58 19.36
C ILE A 786 0.50 -26.42 20.38
N ILE A 787 1.49 -25.55 20.43
CA ILE A 787 1.52 -24.40 21.34
C ILE A 787 0.36 -23.46 21.07
N LEU A 788 0.05 -23.17 19.80
CA LEU A 788 -1.02 -22.24 19.41
C LEU A 788 -2.42 -22.83 19.69
N VAL A 789 -2.62 -24.13 19.62
CA VAL A 789 -3.89 -24.79 19.93
C VAL A 789 -4.06 -24.99 21.44
N LEU A 790 -3.03 -25.49 22.13
CA LEU A 790 -3.11 -25.84 23.54
C LEU A 790 -2.83 -24.66 24.49
N GLY A 791 -2.05 -23.67 24.08
CA GLY A 791 -1.70 -22.50 24.90
C GLY A 791 -2.91 -21.74 25.45
N PRO A 792 -3.89 -21.35 24.61
CA PRO A 792 -5.12 -20.72 25.09
C PRO A 792 -5.93 -21.61 26.06
N LEU A 793 -5.90 -22.94 25.89
CA LEU A 793 -6.55 -23.88 26.81
C LEU A 793 -5.87 -23.91 28.17
N LEU A 794 -4.53 -23.82 28.22
CA LEU A 794 -3.80 -23.71 29.48
C LEU A 794 -4.17 -22.44 30.26
N VAL A 795 -4.39 -21.33 29.57
CA VAL A 795 -4.89 -20.09 30.17
C VAL A 795 -6.29 -20.30 30.78
N LEU A 796 -7.16 -21.01 30.08
CA LEU A 796 -8.50 -21.35 30.58
C LEU A 796 -8.42 -22.29 31.83
N VAL A 797 -7.51 -23.25 31.82
CA VAL A 797 -7.25 -24.14 32.98
C VAL A 797 -6.71 -23.36 34.18
N LEU A 798 -5.80 -22.41 33.95
CA LEU A 798 -5.34 -21.49 34.98
C LEU A 798 -6.49 -20.66 35.58
N PHE A 799 -7.37 -20.13 34.72
CA PHE A 799 -8.58 -19.44 35.17
C PHE A 799 -9.47 -20.35 36.04
N TYR A 800 -9.65 -21.60 35.65
CA TYR A 800 -10.39 -22.59 36.47
C TYR A 800 -9.80 -22.73 37.88
N PHE A 801 -8.49 -22.88 38.00
CA PHE A 801 -7.84 -23.02 39.32
C PHE A 801 -7.98 -21.73 40.16
N ILE A 802 -7.82 -20.57 39.56
CA ILE A 802 -8.01 -19.27 40.22
C ILE A 802 -9.45 -19.11 40.71
N TRP A 803 -10.43 -19.39 39.83
CA TRP A 803 -11.85 -19.30 40.17
C TRP A 803 -12.24 -20.31 41.25
N SER A 804 -11.80 -21.56 41.15
CA SER A 804 -12.03 -22.62 42.15
C SER A 804 -11.39 -22.25 43.49
N GLY A 805 -10.18 -21.72 43.51
CA GLY A 805 -9.53 -21.21 44.74
C GLY A 805 -10.27 -20.06 45.38
N TYR A 806 -10.72 -19.07 44.57
CA TYR A 806 -11.53 -17.96 45.05
C TYR A 806 -12.84 -18.45 45.66
N ARG A 807 -13.52 -19.39 45.00
CA ARG A 807 -14.76 -19.98 45.47
C ARG A 807 -14.57 -20.74 46.77
N LYS A 808 -13.53 -21.58 46.90
CA LYS A 808 -13.21 -22.32 48.14
C LYS A 808 -12.99 -21.35 49.32
N ARG A 809 -12.32 -20.21 49.09
CA ARG A 809 -12.11 -19.20 50.13
C ARG A 809 -13.38 -18.48 50.57
N GLN A 810 -14.38 -18.30 49.66
CA GLN A 810 -15.63 -17.59 49.94
C GLN A 810 -16.70 -18.50 50.54
N PHE A 811 -16.72 -19.76 50.19
CA PHE A 811 -17.82 -20.67 50.52
C PHE A 811 -17.44 -21.95 51.30
N ALA A 812 -16.13 -22.23 51.47
CA ALA A 812 -15.69 -23.29 52.34
C ALA A 812 -15.43 -22.69 53.74
N ILE A 813 -16.42 -22.87 54.62
CA ILE A 813 -16.33 -22.69 56.07
C ILE A 813 -15.86 -24.05 56.62
#